data_001ec0d9467319fb3ea67e1b82a65fde
#
_entry.id   001ec0d9467319fb3ea67e1b82a65fde
#
_cell.length_a   1.000
_cell.length_b   1.000
_cell.length_c   1.000
_cell.angle_alpha   90.00
_cell.angle_beta   90.00
_cell.angle_gamma   90.00
#
_symmetry.space_group_name_H-M   'P 1'
#
loop_
_entity.id
_entity.type
_entity.pdbx_description
1 polymer ?
#
loop_
_entity_poly.entity_id
_entity_poly.type
_entity_poly.pdbx_seq_one_letter_code
_entity_poly.pdbx_strand_id
1 'polypeptide(L)'
;MTASHDEAGLPKPGEAASGTPRNEPSSEPHDEPPAVGGELWRWQLVGDDAVLVDLPDVETVARVGEALRAAPPPGVVDVIPAATTVLVRGSARGRHRWASAARRIAEGSSGPSHVPDAVPADAAGDRSAGTQAAATGGAVAPGPPGARVVEIPVVYDGDDLADVARLAGLTRDEVAARHVAGRYRVAFGGFMPGFAYLTGLDPALVVPRLATPRTRVPAGAVAIAGEYAAVYPRATPGGWRLLGRTDTVMFDPAHDERPALLVPGDQVRFVPAREQIVARASDGADEEPRGVDAPPGAVVATPAEDEALAATVVATHAEDEALAATVVATPAANEQLAATSAVIEVLATGPLVLVEDAGRLGLAAVGVPRSGAADPVALRTANRLVGNRADAAVLEVVLGGLVVRFGATTAIALVGASLSAEIDGEPVLIGRTVRAPAGSTLELGFPTTGLRTWLAVRGGVDARPVLGSRSTDVLSALGPAPLAAGDVLPIGAAFEGLPEVARPVDEAALGSTSSSVTRTGDADLEHRQGEGHVVVLPATPGPRIDRLDDESRERLARQVWVVTADSNRVALRLDGPPLVRADDEELPSEGLVLGAVQVPHDGRPVVFGPDHPVTGGYPVVAVLTAEGITRMAQRRPGDRVRLAIR
;
A
#
# COMPACT_ATOMS: atom_id res chain seq x y z
N MET A 1 -55.28 14.30 55.04
CA MET A 1 -55.10 15.38 56.03
C MET A 1 -54.05 16.28 55.44
N THR A 2 -54.49 17.27 54.81
CA THR A 2 -54.47 18.71 55.08
C THR A 2 -53.11 19.32 54.79
N ALA A 3 -53.00 20.02 53.73
CA ALA A 3 -53.27 21.45 53.48
C ALA A 3 -52.00 22.25 53.71
N SER A 4 -51.52 23.11 52.90
CA SER A 4 -51.98 24.15 51.98
C SER A 4 -51.16 25.44 52.24
N HIS A 5 -50.99 26.20 51.16
CA HIS A 5 -50.83 27.68 51.12
C HIS A 5 -49.43 28.26 51.43
N ASP A 6 -49.00 29.35 50.88
CA ASP A 6 -49.39 30.26 49.78
C ASP A 6 -48.29 31.32 49.59
N GLU A 7 -48.26 31.86 48.42
CA GLU A 7 -48.09 33.26 47.99
C GLU A 7 -46.78 34.05 48.08
N ALA A 8 -46.33 34.44 46.93
CA ALA A 8 -46.23 35.80 46.37
C ALA A 8 -45.13 36.76 46.84
N GLY A 9 -44.49 37.39 45.87
CA GLY A 9 -43.85 38.70 46.07
C GLY A 9 -42.71 39.04 45.10
N LEU A 10 -43.03 39.58 43.90
CA LEU A 10 -42.09 40.49 43.19
C LEU A 10 -42.12 41.88 43.82
N PRO A 11 -41.02 42.71 43.75
CA PRO A 11 -40.84 43.63 42.63
C PRO A 11 -39.39 43.93 42.20
N LYS A 12 -39.27 44.53 41.01
CA LYS A 12 -38.15 45.18 40.34
C LYS A 12 -37.87 46.59 40.96
N PRO A 13 -36.87 47.41 40.45
CA PRO A 13 -35.67 47.26 39.60
C PRO A 13 -34.45 48.07 40.13
N GLY A 14 -33.27 47.96 39.45
CA GLY A 14 -32.28 49.02 39.51
C GLY A 14 -30.82 48.63 39.33
N GLU A 15 -30.27 49.18 38.29
CA GLU A 15 -28.92 49.69 38.10
C GLU A 15 -27.79 48.82 37.57
N ALA A 16 -27.13 49.41 36.57
CA ALA A 16 -26.04 49.01 35.70
C ALA A 16 -24.70 48.80 36.42
N ALA A 17 -23.94 47.83 35.92
CA ALA A 17 -22.49 47.87 35.95
C ALA A 17 -21.88 47.04 34.80
N SER A 18 -20.99 47.69 34.08
CA SER A 18 -20.10 47.29 33.01
C SER A 18 -19.37 45.96 33.24
N GLY A 19 -19.51 45.03 32.30
CA GLY A 19 -18.71 43.82 32.26
C GLY A 19 -18.28 43.52 30.80
N THR A 20 -16.99 43.51 30.58
CA THR A 20 -16.28 43.13 29.36
C THR A 20 -16.78 41.80 28.76
N PRO A 21 -16.88 41.68 27.44
CA PRO A 21 -17.30 40.45 26.82
C PRO A 21 -16.19 39.39 26.89
N ARG A 22 -16.55 38.21 27.41
CA ARG A 22 -15.74 36.99 27.29
C ARG A 22 -15.82 36.54 25.83
N ASN A 23 -14.65 36.43 25.20
CA ASN A 23 -14.48 35.72 23.93
C ASN A 23 -14.92 34.27 24.10
N GLU A 24 -16.01 33.90 23.46
CA GLU A 24 -16.30 32.52 23.12
C GLU A 24 -15.39 32.13 21.95
N PRO A 25 -14.84 30.87 21.92
CA PRO A 25 -14.10 30.42 20.78
C PRO A 25 -15.06 30.24 19.58
N SER A 26 -14.83 31.02 18.54
CA SER A 26 -15.49 30.87 17.25
C SER A 26 -15.29 29.45 16.75
N SER A 27 -16.37 28.70 16.60
CA SER A 27 -16.45 27.48 15.80
C SER A 27 -16.01 27.82 14.38
N GLU A 28 -14.88 27.31 13.95
CA GLU A 28 -14.49 27.32 12.55
C GLU A 28 -15.59 26.63 11.71
N PRO A 29 -15.96 27.20 10.57
CA PRO A 29 -16.97 26.59 9.72
C PRO A 29 -16.40 25.28 9.18
N HIS A 30 -17.16 24.18 9.37
CA HIS A 30 -16.95 22.94 8.61
C HIS A 30 -17.05 23.31 7.13
N ASP A 31 -15.95 23.13 6.39
CA ASP A 31 -15.89 23.27 4.94
C ASP A 31 -16.76 22.17 4.29
N GLU A 32 -18.07 22.42 4.22
CA GLU A 32 -18.90 21.78 3.22
C GLU A 32 -18.54 22.38 1.85
N PRO A 33 -18.24 21.58 0.83
CA PRO A 33 -18.00 22.12 -0.51
C PRO A 33 -19.28 22.81 -1.00
N PRO A 34 -19.20 23.99 -1.62
CA PRO A 34 -20.37 24.71 -2.10
C PRO A 34 -21.10 23.88 -3.17
N ALA A 35 -22.36 23.57 -2.94
CA ALA A 35 -23.28 23.02 -3.93
C ALA A 35 -23.52 24.08 -5.01
N VAL A 36 -22.88 23.96 -6.16
CA VAL A 36 -23.13 24.79 -7.35
C VAL A 36 -23.48 23.89 -8.53
N GLY A 37 -24.58 24.21 -9.16
CA GLY A 37 -25.33 23.44 -10.12
C GLY A 37 -24.56 22.76 -11.25
N GLY A 38 -25.06 21.55 -11.62
CA GLY A 38 -24.66 20.81 -12.82
C GLY A 38 -23.28 20.17 -12.76
N GLU A 39 -22.91 19.51 -11.67
CA GLU A 39 -21.55 18.99 -11.49
C GLU A 39 -21.32 17.70 -12.27
N LEU A 40 -20.51 17.82 -13.32
CA LEU A 40 -19.91 16.69 -14.05
C LEU A 40 -18.71 16.08 -13.33
N TRP A 41 -18.34 16.55 -12.13
CA TRP A 41 -17.17 16.08 -11.37
C TRP A 41 -17.33 16.38 -9.87
N ARG A 42 -16.82 15.46 -9.05
CA ARG A 42 -16.79 15.55 -7.59
C ARG A 42 -15.36 15.23 -7.12
N TRP A 43 -14.93 15.81 -6.02
CA TRP A 43 -13.66 15.42 -5.39
C TRP A 43 -13.84 15.23 -3.89
N GLN A 44 -13.01 14.36 -3.31
CA GLN A 44 -13.08 14.01 -1.90
C GLN A 44 -11.67 13.82 -1.34
N LEU A 45 -11.48 14.18 -0.07
CA LEU A 45 -10.25 13.88 0.65
C LEU A 45 -10.18 12.37 0.94
N VAL A 46 -8.98 11.80 0.81
CA VAL A 46 -8.72 10.39 1.08
C VAL A 46 -7.54 10.32 2.03
N GLY A 47 -7.83 10.09 3.33
CA GLY A 47 -6.82 10.17 4.38
C GLY A 47 -6.13 11.53 4.46
N ASP A 48 -4.87 11.53 4.89
CA ASP A 48 -4.09 12.74 5.15
C ASP A 48 -3.34 13.26 3.92
N ASP A 49 -3.12 12.46 2.88
CA ASP A 49 -2.17 12.73 1.79
C ASP A 49 -2.73 12.54 0.37
N ALA A 50 -4.03 12.33 0.20
CA ALA A 50 -4.61 12.08 -1.11
C ALA A 50 -5.95 12.80 -1.35
N VAL A 51 -6.30 12.90 -2.65
CA VAL A 51 -7.58 13.39 -3.17
C VAL A 51 -8.07 12.44 -4.23
N LEU A 52 -9.31 11.98 -4.13
CA LEU A 52 -10.01 11.25 -5.19
C LEU A 52 -10.87 12.22 -5.98
N VAL A 53 -10.75 12.19 -7.30
CA VAL A 53 -11.55 13.00 -8.22
C VAL A 53 -12.41 12.07 -9.05
N ASP A 54 -13.72 12.17 -8.94
CA ASP A 54 -14.71 11.47 -9.78
C ASP A 54 -14.82 12.21 -11.11
N LEU A 55 -14.82 11.48 -12.22
CA LEU A 55 -14.85 11.99 -13.58
C LEU A 55 -15.91 11.24 -14.40
N PRO A 56 -16.49 11.85 -15.44
CA PRO A 56 -17.65 11.30 -16.13
C PRO A 56 -17.36 10.01 -16.91
N ASP A 57 -16.13 9.85 -17.39
CA ASP A 57 -15.77 8.74 -18.29
C ASP A 57 -14.27 8.47 -18.27
N VAL A 58 -13.89 7.31 -18.77
CA VAL A 58 -12.50 6.83 -18.82
C VAL A 58 -11.60 7.68 -19.73
N GLU A 59 -12.15 8.36 -20.75
CA GLU A 59 -11.37 9.24 -21.65
C GLU A 59 -10.97 10.51 -20.91
N THR A 60 -11.87 11.07 -20.13
CA THR A 60 -11.59 12.22 -19.25
C THR A 60 -10.59 11.83 -18.16
N VAL A 61 -10.72 10.66 -17.56
CA VAL A 61 -9.74 10.09 -16.60
C VAL A 61 -8.36 9.99 -17.25
N ALA A 62 -8.25 9.41 -18.44
CA ALA A 62 -6.98 9.26 -19.15
C ALA A 62 -6.34 10.62 -19.43
N ARG A 63 -7.12 11.60 -19.94
CA ARG A 63 -6.64 12.96 -20.23
C ARG A 63 -6.18 13.70 -18.97
N VAL A 64 -6.96 13.66 -17.88
CA VAL A 64 -6.60 14.30 -16.61
C VAL A 64 -5.37 13.63 -16.01
N GLY A 65 -5.34 12.31 -15.96
CA GLY A 65 -4.22 11.55 -15.43
C GLY A 65 -2.93 11.78 -16.22
N GLU A 66 -2.99 11.83 -17.55
CA GLU A 66 -1.84 12.12 -18.41
C GLU A 66 -1.31 13.55 -18.19
N ALA A 67 -2.19 14.53 -18.17
CA ALA A 67 -1.81 15.93 -17.96
C ALA A 67 -1.20 16.16 -16.57
N LEU A 68 -1.76 15.57 -15.52
CA LEU A 68 -1.22 15.67 -14.15
C LEU A 68 0.15 14.96 -14.00
N ARG A 69 0.39 13.88 -14.75
CA ARG A 69 1.70 13.22 -14.76
C ARG A 69 2.74 13.99 -15.58
N ALA A 70 2.32 14.58 -16.71
CA ALA A 70 3.20 15.36 -17.55
C ALA A 70 3.66 16.68 -16.89
N ALA A 71 2.78 17.30 -16.10
CA ALA A 71 3.05 18.53 -15.36
C ALA A 71 2.46 18.45 -13.94
N PRO A 72 3.10 17.69 -13.05
CA PRO A 72 2.56 17.45 -11.71
C PRO A 72 2.55 18.76 -10.89
N PRO A 73 1.42 19.10 -10.26
CA PRO A 73 1.39 20.21 -9.30
C PRO A 73 2.39 20.00 -8.16
N PRO A 74 2.90 21.08 -7.54
CA PRO A 74 3.86 20.97 -6.45
C PRO A 74 3.38 20.04 -5.32
N GLY A 75 4.25 19.12 -4.90
CA GLY A 75 3.99 18.16 -3.83
C GLY A 75 3.22 16.91 -4.24
N VAL A 76 2.83 16.77 -5.51
CA VAL A 76 2.28 15.51 -6.04
C VAL A 76 3.41 14.47 -6.13
N VAL A 77 3.12 13.27 -5.68
CA VAL A 77 4.03 12.10 -5.70
C VAL A 77 3.51 11.02 -6.65
N ASP A 78 2.22 10.74 -6.60
CA ASP A 78 1.57 9.74 -7.44
C ASP A 78 0.27 10.29 -8.05
N VAL A 79 -0.01 9.87 -9.28
CA VAL A 79 -1.28 10.07 -9.98
C VAL A 79 -1.77 8.72 -10.46
N ILE A 80 -2.88 8.26 -9.92
CA ILE A 80 -3.44 6.92 -10.13
C ILE A 80 -4.77 7.07 -10.87
N PRO A 81 -4.78 7.00 -12.20
CA PRO A 81 -6.01 6.91 -12.94
C PRO A 81 -6.62 5.51 -12.75
N ALA A 82 -7.94 5.46 -12.74
CA ALA A 82 -8.72 4.22 -12.65
C ALA A 82 -9.90 4.27 -13.65
N ALA A 83 -10.99 3.55 -13.42
CA ALA A 83 -12.07 3.48 -14.41
C ALA A 83 -12.80 4.83 -14.60
N THR A 84 -13.24 5.45 -13.49
CA THR A 84 -13.98 6.73 -13.48
C THR A 84 -13.37 7.74 -12.50
N THR A 85 -12.19 7.47 -11.96
CA THR A 85 -11.56 8.31 -10.95
C THR A 85 -10.09 8.55 -11.23
N VAL A 86 -9.57 9.66 -10.70
CA VAL A 86 -8.12 9.89 -10.56
C VAL A 86 -7.82 10.13 -9.10
N LEU A 87 -6.98 9.28 -8.49
CA LEU A 87 -6.43 9.50 -7.17
C LEU A 87 -5.11 10.23 -7.29
N VAL A 88 -5.00 11.40 -6.66
CA VAL A 88 -3.77 12.21 -6.61
C VAL A 88 -3.21 12.18 -5.21
N ARG A 89 -1.95 11.77 -5.05
CA ARG A 89 -1.27 11.57 -3.78
C ARG A 89 -0.03 12.44 -3.64
N GLY A 90 0.27 12.89 -2.41
CA GLY A 90 1.48 13.67 -2.15
C GLY A 90 1.50 14.33 -0.77
N SER A 91 2.07 15.53 -0.65
CA SER A 91 2.13 16.24 0.64
C SER A 91 0.77 16.82 1.03
N ALA A 92 0.37 16.66 2.30
CA ALA A 92 -0.94 17.08 2.82
C ALA A 92 -1.33 18.54 2.51
N ARG A 93 -0.36 19.44 2.36
CA ARG A 93 -0.59 20.88 2.10
C ARG A 93 -1.07 21.21 0.68
N GLY A 94 -1.02 20.24 -0.26
CA GLY A 94 -1.33 20.46 -1.69
C GLY A 94 -2.73 20.06 -2.13
N ARG A 95 -3.49 19.32 -1.32
CA ARG A 95 -4.70 18.59 -1.73
C ARG A 95 -5.74 19.41 -2.49
N HIS A 96 -6.14 20.57 -1.99
CA HIS A 96 -7.11 21.46 -2.68
C HIS A 96 -6.58 21.99 -4.02
N ARG A 97 -5.27 22.26 -4.13
CA ARG A 97 -4.65 22.71 -5.38
C ARG A 97 -4.64 21.59 -6.43
N TRP A 98 -4.46 20.34 -5.99
CA TRP A 98 -4.49 19.17 -6.89
C TRP A 98 -5.88 18.91 -7.44
N ALA A 99 -6.92 18.95 -6.58
CA ALA A 99 -8.32 18.86 -7.00
C ALA A 99 -8.66 19.96 -8.00
N SER A 100 -8.26 21.22 -7.74
CA SER A 100 -8.46 22.35 -8.64
C SER A 100 -7.71 22.20 -9.97
N ALA A 101 -6.50 21.62 -9.96
CA ALA A 101 -5.76 21.34 -11.19
C ALA A 101 -6.45 20.26 -12.03
N ALA A 102 -6.87 19.14 -11.40
CA ALA A 102 -7.62 18.09 -12.07
C ALA A 102 -8.91 18.61 -12.70
N ARG A 103 -9.65 19.47 -11.98
CA ARG A 103 -10.84 20.13 -12.48
C ARG A 103 -10.58 20.94 -13.74
N ARG A 104 -9.62 21.87 -13.73
CA ARG A 104 -9.32 22.72 -14.88
C ARG A 104 -8.97 21.88 -16.11
N ILE A 105 -8.23 20.80 -15.94
CA ILE A 105 -7.88 19.89 -17.02
C ILE A 105 -9.14 19.18 -17.54
N ALA A 106 -10.02 18.71 -16.66
CA ALA A 106 -11.26 18.06 -17.03
C ALA A 106 -12.19 19.01 -17.84
N GLU A 107 -12.27 20.28 -17.44
CA GLU A 107 -13.07 21.32 -18.10
C GLU A 107 -12.41 21.88 -19.39
N GLY A 108 -11.22 21.41 -19.78
CA GLY A 108 -10.51 21.89 -20.96
C GLY A 108 -9.94 23.31 -20.84
N SER A 109 -9.84 23.82 -19.61
CA SER A 109 -9.37 25.19 -19.33
C SER A 109 -7.83 25.21 -19.23
N SER A 110 -7.15 25.67 -20.28
CA SER A 110 -5.70 25.92 -20.31
C SER A 110 -5.39 27.37 -19.96
N GLY A 111 -5.27 27.70 -18.67
CA GLY A 111 -4.85 29.03 -18.23
C GLY A 111 -3.98 28.96 -16.96
N PRO A 112 -2.97 29.85 -16.81
CA PRO A 112 -2.17 29.87 -15.58
C PRO A 112 -3.03 30.31 -14.39
N SER A 113 -2.95 29.56 -13.30
CA SER A 113 -3.67 29.85 -12.06
C SER A 113 -3.12 31.09 -11.36
N HIS A 114 -3.88 32.18 -11.39
CA HIS A 114 -3.75 33.24 -10.41
C HIS A 114 -4.76 32.95 -9.29
N VAL A 115 -4.32 32.27 -8.22
CA VAL A 115 -5.05 32.21 -6.96
C VAL A 115 -4.49 33.35 -6.12
N PRO A 116 -5.31 34.31 -5.66
CA PRO A 116 -4.81 35.37 -4.78
C PRO A 116 -4.36 34.74 -3.46
N ASP A 117 -3.08 34.91 -3.13
CA ASP A 117 -2.55 34.65 -1.81
C ASP A 117 -3.12 35.70 -0.83
N ALA A 118 -4.17 35.29 -0.10
CA ALA A 118 -4.62 36.03 1.06
C ALA A 118 -4.33 35.22 2.32
N VAL A 119 -3.10 35.32 2.80
CA VAL A 119 -2.74 34.99 4.19
C VAL A 119 -1.97 36.20 4.73
N PRO A 120 -2.39 36.79 5.86
CA PRO A 120 -1.70 37.93 6.44
C PRO A 120 -0.29 37.56 6.88
N ALA A 121 0.67 38.39 6.51
CA ALA A 121 2.02 38.35 7.03
C ALA A 121 2.00 38.88 8.49
N ASP A 122 2.42 38.03 9.44
CA ASP A 122 3.09 38.51 10.65
C ASP A 122 3.90 37.34 11.24
N ALA A 123 5.20 37.49 11.14
CA ALA A 123 6.25 37.25 12.11
C ALA A 123 7.59 37.02 11.41
N ALA A 124 8.41 38.05 11.47
CA ALA A 124 9.81 38.01 11.09
C ALA A 124 10.63 37.13 12.01
N GLY A 125 11.60 36.42 11.45
CA GLY A 125 12.68 35.82 12.21
C GLY A 125 13.31 34.62 11.56
N ASP A 126 14.30 34.83 10.90
CA ASP A 126 15.65 34.26 10.81
C ASP A 126 16.05 33.72 9.42
N ARG A 127 17.07 34.40 8.89
CA ARG A 127 17.76 34.03 7.64
C ARG A 127 18.89 33.07 7.99
N SER A 128 18.79 31.83 7.57
CA SER A 128 19.97 31.02 7.35
C SER A 128 19.87 30.36 5.98
N ALA A 129 20.90 30.63 5.18
CA ALA A 129 21.09 30.11 3.85
C ALA A 129 21.21 28.58 3.88
N GLY A 130 20.22 27.89 3.35
CA GLY A 130 20.23 26.45 3.10
C GLY A 130 20.53 26.17 1.64
N THR A 131 21.66 25.60 1.40
CA THR A 131 22.18 25.04 0.17
C THR A 131 21.11 24.17 -0.52
N GLN A 132 20.83 24.45 -1.78
CA GLN A 132 20.06 23.57 -2.65
C GLN A 132 20.81 22.24 -2.81
N ALA A 133 20.39 21.23 -2.05
CA ALA A 133 20.74 19.86 -2.37
C ALA A 133 19.85 19.41 -3.53
N ALA A 134 20.48 19.21 -4.69
CA ALA A 134 19.85 18.60 -5.85
C ALA A 134 19.33 17.20 -5.44
N ALA A 135 18.02 17.05 -5.38
CA ALA A 135 17.36 15.76 -5.26
C ALA A 135 17.56 15.02 -6.61
N THR A 136 18.58 14.18 -6.67
CA THR A 136 18.71 13.15 -7.69
C THR A 136 17.87 11.94 -7.27
N GLY A 137 16.56 12.12 -7.24
CA GLY A 137 15.60 11.04 -7.27
C GLY A 137 15.13 10.93 -8.72
N GLY A 138 15.52 9.89 -9.43
CA GLY A 138 15.09 9.62 -10.80
C GLY A 138 13.59 9.37 -10.86
N ALA A 139 12.79 10.44 -10.92
CA ALA A 139 11.43 10.34 -11.41
C ALA A 139 11.53 10.01 -12.90
N VAL A 140 11.03 8.84 -13.30
CA VAL A 140 10.82 8.49 -14.71
C VAL A 140 9.93 9.56 -15.32
N ALA A 141 10.51 10.50 -16.08
CA ALA A 141 9.76 11.49 -16.83
C ALA A 141 8.93 10.76 -17.88
N PRO A 142 7.61 10.98 -17.99
CA PRO A 142 6.84 10.48 -19.11
C PRO A 142 7.42 11.09 -20.39
N GLY A 143 7.69 10.22 -21.38
CA GLY A 143 8.16 10.65 -22.70
C GLY A 143 7.17 11.62 -23.37
N PRO A 144 7.60 12.39 -24.38
CA PRO A 144 6.76 13.38 -25.03
C PRO A 144 5.50 12.75 -25.65
N PRO A 145 4.40 13.51 -25.79
CA PRO A 145 3.12 13.02 -26.30
C PRO A 145 3.21 12.68 -27.80
N GLY A 146 3.54 11.44 -28.10
CA GLY A 146 3.36 10.78 -29.38
C GLY A 146 2.92 9.37 -29.03
N ALA A 147 1.64 9.05 -29.24
CA ALA A 147 1.09 7.75 -28.87
C ALA A 147 1.91 6.62 -29.50
N ARG A 148 2.72 5.95 -28.68
CA ARG A 148 3.49 4.78 -29.09
C ARG A 148 2.50 3.66 -29.40
N VAL A 149 2.69 2.98 -30.54
CA VAL A 149 1.94 1.76 -30.88
C VAL A 149 2.76 0.55 -30.48
N VAL A 150 2.18 -0.30 -29.61
CA VAL A 150 2.77 -1.55 -29.17
C VAL A 150 2.02 -2.71 -29.81
N GLU A 151 2.71 -3.57 -30.54
CA GLU A 151 2.13 -4.77 -31.12
C GLU A 151 2.37 -5.95 -30.17
N ILE A 152 1.28 -6.70 -29.88
CA ILE A 152 1.32 -7.88 -29.01
C ILE A 152 0.87 -9.10 -29.81
N PRO A 153 1.78 -10.05 -30.09
CA PRO A 153 1.43 -11.31 -30.73
C PRO A 153 0.53 -12.16 -29.82
N VAL A 154 -0.54 -12.74 -30.37
CA VAL A 154 -1.51 -13.55 -29.60
C VAL A 154 -1.82 -14.86 -30.31
N VAL A 155 -1.70 -15.97 -29.60
CA VAL A 155 -2.25 -17.26 -29.97
C VAL A 155 -3.65 -17.38 -29.36
N TYR A 156 -4.68 -17.52 -30.19
CA TYR A 156 -6.10 -17.56 -29.73
C TYR A 156 -6.51 -19.00 -29.40
N ASP A 157 -6.07 -19.49 -28.25
CA ASP A 157 -6.32 -20.83 -27.72
C ASP A 157 -6.89 -20.81 -26.29
N GLY A 158 -7.38 -19.66 -25.85
CA GLY A 158 -7.83 -19.45 -24.46
C GLY A 158 -9.04 -20.31 -24.09
N ASP A 159 -9.06 -20.72 -22.82
CA ASP A 159 -10.08 -21.61 -22.26
C ASP A 159 -11.52 -21.09 -22.43
N ASP A 160 -11.71 -19.74 -22.42
CA ASP A 160 -13.02 -19.12 -22.51
C ASP A 160 -13.39 -18.66 -23.92
N LEU A 161 -12.55 -18.86 -24.92
CA LEU A 161 -12.80 -18.38 -26.28
C LEU A 161 -14.12 -18.92 -26.85
N ALA A 162 -14.44 -20.20 -26.56
CA ALA A 162 -15.71 -20.81 -26.97
C ALA A 162 -16.91 -20.21 -26.23
N ASP A 163 -16.75 -19.91 -24.95
CA ASP A 163 -17.79 -19.29 -24.13
C ASP A 163 -18.07 -17.84 -24.55
N VAL A 164 -17.01 -17.07 -24.82
CA VAL A 164 -17.14 -15.70 -25.37
C VAL A 164 -17.86 -15.75 -26.72
N ALA A 165 -17.49 -16.67 -27.61
CA ALA A 165 -18.16 -16.86 -28.90
C ALA A 165 -19.65 -17.14 -28.74
N ARG A 166 -20.01 -18.02 -27.82
CA ARG A 166 -21.43 -18.34 -27.50
C ARG A 166 -22.17 -17.12 -26.93
N LEU A 167 -21.57 -16.38 -26.00
CA LEU A 167 -22.18 -15.19 -25.37
C LEU A 167 -22.37 -14.05 -26.36
N ALA A 168 -21.42 -13.88 -27.28
CA ALA A 168 -21.46 -12.84 -28.30
C ALA A 168 -22.29 -13.24 -29.54
N GLY A 169 -22.74 -14.49 -29.66
CA GLY A 169 -23.42 -14.99 -30.86
C GLY A 169 -22.51 -15.09 -32.07
N LEU A 170 -21.22 -15.35 -31.87
CA LEU A 170 -20.15 -15.38 -32.87
C LEU A 170 -19.50 -16.78 -32.92
N THR A 171 -18.71 -17.02 -33.95
CA THR A 171 -17.76 -18.14 -34.00
C THR A 171 -16.45 -17.74 -33.25
N ARG A 172 -15.61 -18.73 -32.88
CA ARG A 172 -14.30 -18.50 -32.29
C ARG A 172 -13.40 -17.63 -33.17
N ASP A 173 -13.42 -17.91 -34.49
CA ASP A 173 -12.63 -17.17 -35.47
C ASP A 173 -13.10 -15.71 -35.61
N GLU A 174 -14.42 -15.46 -35.55
CA GLU A 174 -14.97 -14.11 -35.55
C GLU A 174 -14.62 -13.33 -34.27
N VAL A 175 -14.60 -14.00 -33.12
CA VAL A 175 -14.13 -13.38 -31.86
C VAL A 175 -12.66 -12.97 -32.01
N ALA A 176 -11.79 -13.86 -32.46
CA ALA A 176 -10.38 -13.57 -32.67
C ALA A 176 -10.19 -12.43 -33.69
N ALA A 177 -10.91 -12.47 -34.82
CA ALA A 177 -10.82 -11.45 -35.87
C ALA A 177 -11.26 -10.08 -35.37
N ARG A 178 -12.36 -9.99 -34.59
CA ARG A 178 -12.85 -8.73 -33.99
C ARG A 178 -11.88 -8.20 -32.95
N HIS A 179 -11.32 -9.07 -32.09
CA HIS A 179 -10.31 -8.68 -31.12
C HIS A 179 -9.05 -8.15 -31.80
N VAL A 180 -8.57 -8.75 -32.87
CA VAL A 180 -7.42 -8.28 -33.68
C VAL A 180 -7.73 -6.95 -34.37
N ALA A 181 -8.96 -6.74 -34.86
CA ALA A 181 -9.37 -5.51 -35.53
C ALA A 181 -9.53 -4.32 -34.58
N GLY A 182 -9.62 -4.55 -33.27
CA GLY A 182 -9.73 -3.53 -32.25
C GLY A 182 -8.55 -2.57 -32.26
N ARG A 183 -8.83 -1.29 -31.94
CA ARG A 183 -7.83 -0.27 -31.72
C ARG A 183 -7.81 0.07 -30.24
N TYR A 184 -6.85 -0.50 -29.54
CA TYR A 184 -6.81 -0.39 -28.11
C TYR A 184 -5.94 0.80 -27.68
N ARG A 185 -6.34 1.38 -26.53
CA ARG A 185 -5.56 2.37 -25.82
C ARG A 185 -5.45 1.97 -24.37
N VAL A 186 -4.28 2.14 -23.77
CA VAL A 186 -4.09 1.97 -22.32
C VAL A 186 -4.81 3.10 -21.60
N ALA A 187 -5.89 2.80 -20.92
CA ALA A 187 -6.64 3.75 -20.11
C ALA A 187 -5.92 4.02 -18.79
N PHE A 188 -5.60 2.94 -18.06
CA PHE A 188 -4.89 3.01 -16.78
C PHE A 188 -4.18 1.70 -16.47
N GLY A 189 -3.21 1.75 -15.55
CA GLY A 189 -2.59 0.58 -14.94
C GLY A 189 -3.12 0.35 -13.53
N GLY A 190 -3.11 -0.90 -13.06
CA GLY A 190 -3.59 -1.22 -11.72
C GLY A 190 -3.55 -2.72 -11.47
N PHE A 191 -4.24 -3.21 -10.43
CA PHE A 191 -4.32 -4.61 -10.05
C PHE A 191 -2.95 -5.22 -9.67
N MET A 192 -1.96 -5.21 -10.57
CA MET A 192 -0.58 -5.66 -10.32
C MET A 192 0.40 -4.93 -11.25
N PRO A 193 1.73 -4.98 -10.97
CA PRO A 193 2.75 -4.38 -11.83
C PRO A 193 2.64 -4.83 -13.29
N GLY A 194 2.52 -3.85 -14.19
CA GLY A 194 2.43 -4.08 -15.63
C GLY A 194 1.06 -4.50 -16.14
N PHE A 195 0.04 -4.64 -15.30
CA PHE A 195 -1.33 -4.89 -15.75
C PHE A 195 -1.96 -3.59 -16.25
N ALA A 196 -2.35 -3.59 -17.53
CA ALA A 196 -2.94 -2.44 -18.19
C ALA A 196 -4.39 -2.73 -18.62
N TYR A 197 -5.30 -1.85 -18.26
CA TYR A 197 -6.68 -1.86 -18.72
C TYR A 197 -6.75 -1.16 -20.07
N LEU A 198 -7.17 -1.90 -21.09
CA LEU A 198 -7.24 -1.44 -22.48
C LEU A 198 -8.68 -1.16 -22.86
N THR A 199 -8.97 0.09 -23.26
CA THR A 199 -10.24 0.48 -23.90
C THR A 199 -10.15 0.26 -25.43
N GLY A 200 -11.31 0.27 -26.12
CA GLY A 200 -11.38 0.06 -27.57
C GLY A 200 -11.73 -1.37 -27.96
N LEU A 201 -12.25 -2.18 -27.03
CA LEU A 201 -12.82 -3.49 -27.32
C LEU A 201 -14.05 -3.33 -28.23
N ASP A 202 -14.20 -4.21 -29.21
CA ASP A 202 -15.41 -4.27 -30.05
C ASP A 202 -16.65 -4.48 -29.16
N PRO A 203 -17.70 -3.63 -29.28
CA PRO A 203 -18.92 -3.77 -28.48
C PRO A 203 -19.57 -5.16 -28.51
N ALA A 204 -19.40 -5.91 -29.59
CA ALA A 204 -19.90 -7.29 -29.68
C ALA A 204 -19.14 -8.27 -28.77
N LEU A 205 -17.96 -7.90 -28.27
CA LEU A 205 -17.14 -8.71 -27.36
C LEU A 205 -17.29 -8.29 -25.88
N VAL A 206 -18.16 -7.34 -25.57
CA VAL A 206 -18.43 -6.93 -24.20
C VAL A 206 -19.20 -8.05 -23.49
N VAL A 207 -18.52 -8.78 -22.62
CA VAL A 207 -19.07 -9.93 -21.88
C VAL A 207 -18.76 -9.78 -20.38
N PRO A 208 -19.61 -10.32 -19.49
CA PRO A 208 -19.36 -10.24 -18.06
C PRO A 208 -18.18 -11.12 -17.65
N ARG A 209 -17.57 -10.80 -16.49
CA ARG A 209 -16.60 -11.66 -15.82
C ARG A 209 -17.16 -13.06 -15.56
N LEU A 210 -16.28 -14.00 -15.24
CA LEU A 210 -16.70 -15.28 -14.66
C LEU A 210 -17.38 -15.03 -13.31
N ALA A 211 -18.44 -15.76 -13.02
CA ALA A 211 -19.14 -15.69 -11.73
C ALA A 211 -18.21 -16.12 -10.57
N THR A 212 -17.38 -17.13 -10.81
CA THR A 212 -16.36 -17.60 -9.87
C THR A 212 -14.99 -17.37 -10.50
N PRO A 213 -14.12 -16.54 -9.89
CA PRO A 213 -12.76 -16.35 -10.36
C PRO A 213 -11.95 -17.65 -10.36
N ARG A 214 -11.03 -17.80 -11.30
CA ARG A 214 -10.03 -18.89 -11.29
C ARG A 214 -9.04 -18.65 -10.15
N THR A 215 -8.61 -19.72 -9.52
CA THR A 215 -7.52 -19.67 -8.52
C THR A 215 -6.18 -19.32 -9.17
N ARG A 216 -5.99 -19.64 -10.46
CA ARG A 216 -4.77 -19.31 -11.21
C ARG A 216 -5.09 -19.01 -12.67
N VAL A 217 -4.73 -17.80 -13.11
CA VAL A 217 -4.63 -17.38 -14.51
C VAL A 217 -3.14 -17.35 -14.86
N PRO A 218 -2.67 -17.97 -15.95
CA PRO A 218 -1.24 -17.97 -16.28
C PRO A 218 -0.74 -16.59 -16.72
N ALA A 219 0.56 -16.34 -16.56
CA ALA A 219 1.23 -15.19 -17.16
C ALA A 219 1.07 -15.20 -18.69
N GLY A 220 0.97 -14.03 -19.32
CA GLY A 220 0.75 -13.89 -20.74
C GLY A 220 -0.69 -14.16 -21.19
N ALA A 221 -1.62 -14.51 -20.31
CA ALA A 221 -3.02 -14.70 -20.68
C ALA A 221 -3.64 -13.39 -21.21
N VAL A 222 -4.17 -13.43 -22.42
CA VAL A 222 -4.91 -12.33 -23.06
C VAL A 222 -6.39 -12.50 -22.75
N ALA A 223 -7.01 -11.50 -22.14
CA ALA A 223 -8.33 -11.63 -21.55
C ALA A 223 -9.19 -10.39 -21.75
N ILE A 224 -10.51 -10.59 -21.63
CA ILE A 224 -11.51 -9.52 -21.67
C ILE A 224 -12.48 -9.62 -20.47
N ALA A 225 -12.98 -8.47 -20.02
CA ALA A 225 -14.04 -8.39 -19.04
C ALA A 225 -14.75 -7.03 -19.12
N GLY A 226 -16.09 -7.03 -19.23
CA GLY A 226 -16.82 -5.80 -19.51
C GLY A 226 -16.29 -5.15 -20.80
N GLU A 227 -16.01 -3.88 -20.75
CA GLU A 227 -15.50 -3.08 -21.88
C GLU A 227 -13.96 -3.12 -22.05
N TYR A 228 -13.24 -3.85 -21.18
CA TYR A 228 -11.79 -3.85 -21.16
C TYR A 228 -11.20 -5.13 -21.73
N ALA A 229 -10.03 -4.97 -22.38
CA ALA A 229 -9.09 -6.05 -22.65
C ALA A 229 -7.83 -5.85 -21.78
N ALA A 230 -7.09 -6.93 -21.53
CA ALA A 230 -5.81 -6.89 -20.82
C ALA A 230 -4.94 -8.11 -21.13
N VAL A 231 -3.66 -8.02 -20.73
CA VAL A 231 -2.74 -9.15 -20.68
C VAL A 231 -2.25 -9.29 -19.24
N TYR A 232 -2.32 -10.49 -18.68
CA TYR A 232 -1.84 -10.78 -17.34
C TYR A 232 -0.30 -10.82 -17.30
N PRO A 233 0.39 -9.93 -16.57
CA PRO A 233 1.85 -9.89 -16.51
C PRO A 233 2.49 -11.10 -15.84
N ARG A 234 1.79 -11.70 -14.87
CA ARG A 234 2.21 -12.88 -14.11
C ARG A 234 1.02 -13.75 -13.71
N ALA A 235 1.32 -14.97 -13.25
CA ALA A 235 0.27 -15.86 -12.76
C ALA A 235 -0.41 -15.30 -11.49
N THR A 236 -1.75 -15.33 -11.47
CA THR A 236 -2.56 -14.75 -10.38
C THR A 236 -3.98 -15.30 -10.42
N PRO A 237 -4.74 -15.28 -9.32
CA PRO A 237 -6.18 -15.45 -9.39
C PRO A 237 -6.86 -14.40 -10.26
N GLY A 238 -7.93 -14.75 -10.99
CA GLY A 238 -8.62 -13.78 -11.82
C GLY A 238 -9.90 -14.31 -12.46
N GLY A 239 -10.87 -13.41 -12.68
CA GLY A 239 -12.19 -13.74 -13.24
C GLY A 239 -12.42 -13.25 -14.67
N TRP A 240 -11.38 -12.76 -15.38
CA TRP A 240 -11.53 -12.34 -16.77
C TRP A 240 -11.58 -13.54 -17.70
N ARG A 241 -12.26 -13.40 -18.84
CA ARG A 241 -12.41 -14.46 -19.82
C ARG A 241 -11.19 -14.52 -20.73
N LEU A 242 -10.54 -15.67 -20.79
CA LEU A 242 -9.31 -15.88 -21.50
C LEU A 242 -9.58 -16.15 -22.98
N LEU A 243 -9.06 -15.29 -23.86
CA LEU A 243 -9.16 -15.44 -25.33
C LEU A 243 -7.96 -16.18 -25.92
N GLY A 244 -6.80 -16.06 -25.28
CA GLY A 244 -5.55 -16.61 -25.80
C GLY A 244 -4.37 -16.27 -24.92
N ARG A 245 -3.16 -16.39 -25.46
CA ARG A 245 -1.90 -16.15 -24.76
C ARG A 245 -0.87 -15.44 -25.63
N THR A 246 0.08 -14.79 -24.94
CA THR A 246 1.26 -14.18 -25.54
C THR A 246 2.50 -14.50 -24.71
N ASP A 247 3.66 -14.60 -25.37
CA ASP A 247 4.97 -14.73 -24.70
C ASP A 247 5.62 -13.35 -24.45
N THR A 248 4.91 -12.27 -24.75
CA THR A 248 5.41 -10.90 -24.56
C THR A 248 5.54 -10.59 -23.06
N VAL A 249 6.74 -10.20 -22.65
CA VAL A 249 6.99 -9.77 -21.26
C VAL A 249 6.30 -8.42 -21.04
N MET A 250 5.29 -8.39 -20.17
CA MET A 250 4.50 -7.19 -19.89
C MET A 250 5.14 -6.30 -18.82
N PHE A 251 5.98 -6.88 -17.96
CA PHE A 251 6.64 -6.19 -16.86
C PHE A 251 8.02 -6.77 -16.59
N ASP A 252 9.04 -5.91 -16.56
CA ASP A 252 10.42 -6.30 -16.25
C ASP A 252 11.02 -5.27 -15.26
N PRO A 253 11.16 -5.63 -13.98
CA PRO A 253 11.71 -4.72 -12.97
C PRO A 253 13.20 -4.40 -13.16
N ALA A 254 13.90 -5.08 -14.06
CA ALA A 254 15.30 -4.77 -14.40
C ALA A 254 15.42 -3.54 -15.33
N HIS A 255 14.33 -3.09 -15.94
CA HIS A 255 14.27 -1.88 -16.75
C HIS A 255 13.81 -0.68 -15.92
N ASP A 256 14.73 -0.05 -15.18
CA ASP A 256 14.42 1.05 -14.25
C ASP A 256 13.63 2.20 -14.88
N GLU A 257 13.92 2.58 -16.14
CA GLU A 257 13.24 3.69 -16.81
C GLU A 257 11.82 3.33 -17.29
N ARG A 258 11.58 2.09 -17.66
CA ARG A 258 10.29 1.64 -18.18
C ARG A 258 10.02 0.17 -17.82
N PRO A 259 9.69 -0.11 -16.57
CA PRO A 259 9.47 -1.49 -16.12
C PRO A 259 8.21 -2.13 -16.74
N ALA A 260 7.19 -1.35 -17.05
CA ALA A 260 5.97 -1.81 -17.73
C ALA A 260 6.07 -1.61 -19.25
N LEU A 261 5.77 -2.65 -20.02
CA LEU A 261 5.69 -2.56 -21.48
C LEU A 261 4.67 -1.50 -21.91
N LEU A 262 3.52 -1.50 -21.23
CA LEU A 262 2.39 -0.62 -21.51
C LEU A 262 2.28 0.44 -20.41
N VAL A 263 2.13 1.70 -20.82
CA VAL A 263 1.86 2.82 -19.91
C VAL A 263 0.58 3.56 -20.35
N PRO A 264 -0.15 4.21 -19.44
CA PRO A 264 -1.35 4.96 -19.80
C PRO A 264 -1.10 5.95 -20.95
N GLY A 265 -1.95 5.85 -21.99
CA GLY A 265 -1.85 6.63 -23.22
C GLY A 265 -1.27 5.87 -24.42
N ASP A 266 -0.50 4.78 -24.21
CA ASP A 266 0.00 3.94 -25.33
C ASP A 266 -1.17 3.36 -26.13
N GLN A 267 -0.96 3.18 -27.44
CA GLN A 267 -1.84 2.43 -28.32
C GLN A 267 -1.38 0.97 -28.37
N VAL A 268 -2.32 0.03 -28.38
CA VAL A 268 -2.03 -1.39 -28.44
C VAL A 268 -2.72 -2.00 -29.66
N ARG A 269 -2.02 -2.89 -30.35
CA ARG A 269 -2.52 -3.69 -31.43
C ARG A 269 -2.23 -5.16 -31.16
N PHE A 270 -3.26 -5.98 -31.07
CA PHE A 270 -3.08 -7.42 -31.05
C PHE A 270 -2.88 -7.95 -32.46
N VAL A 271 -1.88 -8.81 -32.64
CA VAL A 271 -1.59 -9.42 -33.93
C VAL A 271 -1.66 -10.95 -33.80
N PRO A 272 -2.34 -11.66 -34.70
CA PRO A 272 -2.46 -13.12 -34.60
C PRO A 272 -1.09 -13.78 -34.80
N ALA A 273 -0.70 -14.61 -33.85
CA ALA A 273 0.49 -15.44 -33.92
C ALA A 273 0.08 -16.89 -34.15
N ARG A 274 0.87 -17.62 -34.94
CA ARG A 274 0.74 -19.07 -35.08
C ARG A 274 1.59 -19.72 -34.01
N GLU A 275 1.11 -20.81 -33.45
CA GLU A 275 1.88 -21.64 -32.53
C GLU A 275 3.18 -22.09 -33.23
N GLN A 276 4.32 -21.57 -32.76
CA GLN A 276 5.61 -22.13 -33.17
C GLN A 276 5.88 -23.32 -32.26
N ILE A 277 5.82 -24.52 -32.80
CA ILE A 277 6.31 -25.70 -32.12
C ILE A 277 7.84 -25.58 -32.08
N VAL A 278 8.36 -24.97 -31.01
CA VAL A 278 9.78 -25.09 -30.69
C VAL A 278 9.94 -26.51 -30.15
N ALA A 279 10.42 -27.42 -31.00
CA ALA A 279 10.85 -28.73 -30.54
C ALA A 279 11.98 -28.52 -29.53
N ARG A 280 11.67 -28.64 -28.22
CA ARG A 280 12.71 -28.80 -27.22
C ARG A 280 13.48 -30.05 -27.58
N ALA A 281 14.77 -29.88 -27.90
CA ALA A 281 15.67 -31.00 -27.99
C ALA A 281 15.64 -31.71 -26.63
N SER A 282 15.07 -32.90 -26.60
CA SER A 282 15.11 -33.77 -25.44
C SER A 282 16.53 -34.30 -25.33
N ASP A 283 17.35 -33.69 -24.50
CA ASP A 283 18.53 -34.38 -23.96
C ASP A 283 18.00 -35.47 -23.04
N GLY A 284 18.19 -36.71 -23.51
CA GLY A 284 17.71 -37.88 -22.83
C GLY A 284 18.43 -38.11 -21.51
N ALA A 285 17.64 -38.31 -20.49
CA ALA A 285 17.96 -39.17 -19.35
C ALA A 285 16.62 -39.58 -18.71
N ASP A 286 16.20 -40.78 -19.07
CA ASP A 286 15.19 -41.53 -18.33
C ASP A 286 15.72 -41.86 -16.93
N GLU A 287 15.14 -41.30 -15.89
CA GLU A 287 15.17 -41.87 -14.55
C GLU A 287 13.82 -41.60 -13.86
N GLU A 288 13.02 -42.69 -13.77
CA GLU A 288 11.79 -42.70 -12.96
C GLU A 288 12.14 -42.58 -11.46
N PRO A 289 11.51 -41.71 -10.71
CA PRO A 289 11.59 -41.80 -9.25
C PRO A 289 10.54 -42.76 -8.69
N ARG A 290 11.03 -43.74 -7.98
CA ARG A 290 10.26 -44.74 -7.23
C ARG A 290 9.41 -44.07 -6.16
N GLY A 291 8.14 -44.54 -6.07
CA GLY A 291 7.17 -44.09 -5.09
C GLY A 291 7.60 -44.27 -3.65
N VAL A 292 7.22 -43.32 -2.83
CA VAL A 292 7.18 -43.44 -1.37
C VAL A 292 5.75 -43.18 -0.92
N ASP A 293 5.18 -44.18 -0.24
CA ASP A 293 3.82 -44.22 0.30
C ASP A 293 3.57 -43.09 1.30
N ALA A 294 2.45 -42.40 1.14
CA ALA A 294 1.92 -41.45 2.13
C ALA A 294 0.93 -42.17 3.08
N PRO A 295 0.90 -41.83 4.36
CA PRO A 295 -0.05 -42.40 5.30
C PRO A 295 -1.46 -41.80 5.17
N PRO A 296 -2.53 -42.54 5.45
CA PRO A 296 -3.91 -42.10 5.29
C PRO A 296 -4.41 -41.35 6.53
N GLY A 297 -5.11 -40.25 6.30
CA GLY A 297 -5.98 -39.64 7.29
C GLY A 297 -5.89 -38.13 7.45
N ALA A 298 -6.47 -37.37 6.50
CA ALA A 298 -6.88 -36.00 6.77
C ALA A 298 -8.27 -35.78 6.16
N VAL A 299 -9.22 -35.48 7.03
CA VAL A 299 -10.60 -35.12 6.68
C VAL A 299 -10.59 -33.74 6.04
N VAL A 300 -11.00 -33.70 4.76
CA VAL A 300 -11.17 -32.44 4.01
C VAL A 300 -12.49 -31.81 4.45
N ALA A 301 -12.43 -30.67 5.12
CA ALA A 301 -13.56 -29.77 5.26
C ALA A 301 -13.61 -28.84 4.03
N THR A 302 -14.73 -28.80 3.37
CA THR A 302 -14.99 -27.91 2.24
C THR A 302 -15.12 -26.46 2.72
N PRO A 303 -14.37 -25.49 2.19
CA PRO A 303 -14.56 -24.08 2.49
C PRO A 303 -15.64 -23.46 1.59
N ALA A 304 -16.35 -22.51 2.13
CA ALA A 304 -17.36 -21.70 1.45
C ALA A 304 -16.74 -20.73 0.41
N GLU A 305 -17.53 -20.36 -0.58
CA GLU A 305 -17.16 -19.92 -1.93
C GLU A 305 -16.54 -18.50 -2.09
N ASP A 306 -16.03 -17.80 -1.07
CA ASP A 306 -15.55 -16.39 -1.20
C ASP A 306 -14.11 -16.13 -0.74
N GLU A 307 -13.29 -17.15 -0.43
CA GLU A 307 -11.95 -16.96 0.16
C GLU A 307 -10.77 -16.92 -0.84
N ALA A 308 -11.00 -17.01 -2.13
CA ALA A 308 -9.94 -17.34 -3.10
C ALA A 308 -8.91 -16.22 -3.39
N LEU A 309 -9.14 -14.94 -3.03
CA LEU A 309 -8.23 -13.85 -3.44
C LEU A 309 -7.06 -13.58 -2.50
N ALA A 310 -7.06 -14.07 -1.29
CA ALA A 310 -6.02 -13.74 -0.31
C ALA A 310 -5.28 -14.93 0.30
N ALA A 311 -5.80 -16.14 0.24
CA ALA A 311 -5.16 -17.32 0.83
C ALA A 311 -4.05 -17.93 -0.03
N THR A 312 -3.99 -17.61 -1.34
CA THR A 312 -3.10 -18.28 -2.30
C THR A 312 -1.67 -17.70 -2.34
N VAL A 313 -1.40 -16.55 -1.71
CA VAL A 313 -0.07 -15.90 -1.79
C VAL A 313 0.98 -16.58 -0.90
N VAL A 314 0.59 -17.37 0.09
CA VAL A 314 1.55 -18.02 1.01
C VAL A 314 1.99 -19.42 0.56
N ALA A 315 1.24 -20.10 -0.33
CA ALA A 315 1.49 -21.50 -0.69
C ALA A 315 2.25 -21.73 -2.01
N THR A 316 2.58 -20.71 -2.80
CA THR A 316 3.19 -20.88 -4.14
C THR A 316 4.71 -20.69 -4.19
N HIS A 317 5.42 -20.63 -3.06
CA HIS A 317 6.87 -20.42 -3.05
C HIS A 317 7.73 -21.66 -3.32
N ALA A 318 7.15 -22.82 -3.63
CA ALA A 318 7.94 -24.04 -3.78
C ALA A 318 8.35 -24.41 -5.22
N GLU A 319 7.83 -23.76 -6.27
CA GLU A 319 8.10 -24.19 -7.65
C GLU A 319 8.72 -23.14 -8.59
N ASP A 320 8.95 -21.90 -8.15
CA ASP A 320 9.56 -20.84 -8.98
C ASP A 320 11.05 -20.57 -8.65
N GLU A 321 11.77 -21.51 -8.03
CA GLU A 321 13.21 -21.35 -7.70
C GLU A 321 14.15 -21.26 -8.93
N ALA A 322 13.66 -21.39 -10.14
CA ALA A 322 14.52 -21.49 -11.33
C ALA A 322 14.91 -20.13 -11.97
N LEU A 323 14.36 -18.99 -11.56
CA LEU A 323 14.70 -17.67 -12.16
C LEU A 323 15.38 -16.67 -11.20
N ALA A 324 15.58 -17.00 -9.95
CA ALA A 324 16.29 -16.17 -8.97
C ALA A 324 17.77 -16.55 -8.78
N ALA A 325 18.36 -17.31 -9.71
CA ALA A 325 19.78 -17.62 -9.67
C ALA A 325 20.62 -16.39 -10.08
N THR A 326 20.75 -15.42 -9.18
CA THR A 326 21.74 -14.38 -9.34
C THR A 326 22.61 -14.32 -8.09
N VAL A 327 23.79 -14.93 -8.19
CA VAL A 327 24.97 -14.74 -7.34
C VAL A 327 24.72 -14.93 -5.85
N VAL A 328 24.48 -16.15 -5.44
CA VAL A 328 24.79 -16.57 -4.07
C VAL A 328 26.31 -16.79 -4.02
N ALA A 329 27.03 -15.88 -3.38
CA ALA A 329 28.43 -16.11 -3.06
C ALA A 329 28.53 -17.39 -2.23
N THR A 330 29.52 -18.22 -2.49
CA THR A 330 29.73 -19.47 -1.75
C THR A 330 29.93 -19.19 -0.26
N PRO A 331 29.54 -20.08 0.67
CA PRO A 331 29.68 -19.88 2.11
C PRO A 331 31.07 -19.44 2.57
N ALA A 332 32.13 -19.93 1.93
CA ALA A 332 33.52 -19.54 2.22
C ALA A 332 33.89 -18.11 1.79
N ALA A 333 33.22 -17.59 0.72
CA ALA A 333 33.42 -16.19 0.32
C ALA A 333 32.64 -15.23 1.25
N ASN A 334 31.50 -15.65 1.79
CA ASN A 334 30.73 -14.90 2.77
C ASN A 334 31.45 -14.78 4.12
N GLU A 335 32.10 -15.85 4.62
CA GLU A 335 32.89 -15.79 5.87
C GLU A 335 34.08 -14.81 5.77
N GLN A 336 34.73 -14.72 4.61
CA GLN A 336 35.83 -13.80 4.41
C GLN A 336 35.40 -12.34 4.23
N LEU A 337 34.23 -12.08 3.63
CA LEU A 337 33.65 -10.74 3.54
C LEU A 337 33.17 -10.23 4.91
N ALA A 338 32.61 -11.08 5.74
CA ALA A 338 32.10 -10.72 7.06
C ALA A 338 33.22 -10.27 8.04
N ALA A 339 34.42 -10.77 7.87
CA ALA A 339 35.54 -10.50 8.81
C ALA A 339 36.17 -9.11 8.67
N THR A 340 35.94 -8.37 7.55
CA THR A 340 36.64 -7.10 7.26
C THR A 340 35.76 -6.00 6.66
N SER A 341 34.49 -6.25 6.43
CA SER A 341 33.58 -5.34 5.73
C SER A 341 32.45 -4.82 6.66
N ALA A 342 31.94 -3.64 6.37
CA ALA A 342 30.76 -3.09 7.05
C ALA A 342 29.50 -3.84 6.59
N VAL A 343 29.25 -5.01 7.19
CA VAL A 343 28.13 -5.91 6.85
C VAL A 343 27.35 -6.31 8.09
N ILE A 344 26.11 -6.75 7.86
CA ILE A 344 25.26 -7.44 8.83
C ILE A 344 25.12 -8.88 8.34
N GLU A 345 25.56 -9.86 9.12
CA GLU A 345 25.35 -11.28 8.86
C GLU A 345 24.13 -11.77 9.65
N VAL A 346 23.17 -12.38 8.97
CA VAL A 346 21.98 -12.95 9.58
C VAL A 346 22.29 -14.36 10.08
N LEU A 347 22.31 -14.56 11.38
CA LEU A 347 22.57 -15.87 12.00
C LEU A 347 21.28 -16.69 12.20
N ALA A 348 20.18 -16.01 12.54
CA ALA A 348 18.86 -16.58 12.63
C ALA A 348 17.80 -15.52 12.33
N THR A 349 16.68 -15.95 11.79
CA THR A 349 15.49 -15.11 11.64
C THR A 349 14.39 -15.63 12.56
N GLY A 350 13.48 -14.74 12.94
CA GLY A 350 12.18 -15.14 13.47
C GLY A 350 11.22 -15.53 12.34
N PRO A 351 9.91 -15.37 12.54
CA PRO A 351 8.92 -15.73 11.54
C PRO A 351 9.07 -14.98 10.21
N LEU A 352 9.49 -13.69 10.24
CA LEU A 352 9.67 -12.89 9.03
C LEU A 352 10.59 -11.70 9.30
N VAL A 353 11.58 -11.50 8.44
CA VAL A 353 12.45 -10.31 8.43
C VAL A 353 12.56 -9.78 7.01
N LEU A 354 12.28 -8.50 6.83
CA LEU A 354 12.27 -7.82 5.54
C LEU A 354 13.20 -6.61 5.55
N VAL A 355 13.74 -6.27 4.38
CA VAL A 355 14.41 -4.99 4.17
C VAL A 355 13.35 -3.99 3.74
N GLU A 356 13.21 -2.88 4.48
CA GLU A 356 12.18 -1.88 4.22
C GLU A 356 12.75 -0.46 4.25
N ASP A 357 12.37 0.35 3.27
CA ASP A 357 12.67 1.78 3.21
C ASP A 357 11.37 2.62 3.09
N ALA A 358 11.41 3.79 2.47
CA ALA A 358 10.20 4.61 2.27
C ALA A 358 9.28 4.10 1.14
N GLY A 359 9.68 3.05 0.43
CA GLY A 359 8.93 2.44 -0.65
C GLY A 359 9.13 3.09 -2.02
N ARG A 360 8.47 2.54 -3.05
CA ARG A 360 8.53 2.94 -4.45
C ARG A 360 7.54 4.05 -4.74
N LEU A 361 8.02 5.22 -5.11
CA LEU A 361 7.19 6.40 -5.37
C LEU A 361 7.09 6.66 -6.87
N GLY A 362 5.93 7.16 -7.33
CA GLY A 362 5.72 7.63 -8.70
C GLY A 362 5.43 6.53 -9.72
N LEU A 363 5.26 5.28 -9.32
CA LEU A 363 5.06 4.13 -10.22
C LEU A 363 3.65 3.52 -10.15
N ALA A 364 2.76 4.12 -9.36
CA ALA A 364 1.41 3.59 -9.20
C ALA A 364 0.60 3.55 -10.51
N ALA A 365 0.84 4.50 -11.44
CA ALA A 365 0.17 4.51 -12.75
C ALA A 365 0.44 3.29 -13.63
N VAL A 366 1.49 2.52 -13.34
CA VAL A 366 1.82 1.25 -14.02
C VAL A 366 1.58 0.03 -13.13
N GLY A 367 0.77 0.18 -12.10
CA GLY A 367 0.36 -0.90 -11.20
C GLY A 367 1.38 -1.30 -10.15
N VAL A 368 2.50 -0.57 -10.00
CA VAL A 368 3.52 -0.85 -8.99
C VAL A 368 3.11 -0.22 -7.66
N PRO A 369 2.86 -1.01 -6.60
CA PRO A 369 2.52 -0.48 -5.30
C PRO A 369 3.72 0.19 -4.63
N ARG A 370 3.42 1.10 -3.70
CA ARG A 370 4.47 1.79 -2.96
C ARG A 370 5.27 0.84 -2.08
N SER A 371 4.60 -0.07 -1.37
CA SER A 371 5.22 -0.88 -0.32
C SER A 371 5.94 -0.04 0.75
N GLY A 372 7.09 -0.48 1.26
CA GLY A 372 7.84 0.23 2.30
C GLY A 372 7.50 -0.22 3.72
N ALA A 373 8.15 0.40 4.69
CA ALA A 373 7.93 0.05 6.10
C ALA A 373 6.45 0.17 6.51
N ALA A 374 5.95 -0.84 7.23
CA ALA A 374 4.56 -0.90 7.69
C ALA A 374 4.20 0.27 8.62
N ASP A 375 5.18 0.85 9.31
CA ASP A 375 5.06 2.09 10.06
C ASP A 375 6.10 3.11 9.58
N PRO A 376 5.70 4.07 8.73
CA PRO A 376 6.60 5.12 8.24
C PRO A 376 7.12 6.04 9.35
N VAL A 377 6.45 6.12 10.50
CA VAL A 377 6.91 6.93 11.65
C VAL A 377 8.04 6.20 12.37
N ALA A 378 7.88 4.90 12.60
CA ALA A 378 8.93 4.05 13.19
C ALA A 378 10.20 4.01 12.33
N LEU A 379 10.05 3.86 10.99
CA LEU A 379 11.18 3.94 10.04
C LEU A 379 11.97 5.24 10.22
N ARG A 380 11.28 6.40 10.14
CA ARG A 380 11.94 7.71 10.27
C ARG A 380 12.57 7.89 11.66
N THR A 381 11.91 7.41 12.70
CA THR A 381 12.42 7.50 14.07
C THR A 381 13.68 6.68 14.25
N ALA A 382 13.69 5.43 13.78
CA ALA A 382 14.86 4.55 13.86
C ALA A 382 16.07 5.13 13.10
N ASN A 383 15.84 5.64 11.88
CA ASN A 383 16.87 6.27 11.06
C ASN A 383 17.40 7.56 11.69
N ARG A 384 16.53 8.41 12.25
CA ARG A 384 16.92 9.63 12.94
C ARG A 384 17.84 9.34 14.14
N LEU A 385 17.52 8.32 14.93
CA LEU A 385 18.33 7.93 16.09
C LEU A 385 19.78 7.59 15.70
N VAL A 386 19.99 6.91 14.58
CA VAL A 386 21.35 6.56 14.11
C VAL A 386 21.97 7.61 13.17
N GLY A 387 21.29 8.73 12.92
CA GLY A 387 21.75 9.81 12.04
C GLY A 387 21.76 9.44 10.55
N ASN A 388 20.85 8.61 10.13
CA ASN A 388 20.61 8.27 8.72
C ASN A 388 19.64 9.26 8.05
N ARG A 389 19.59 9.23 6.73
CA ARG A 389 18.51 9.81 5.95
C ARG A 389 17.19 9.14 6.38
N ALA A 390 16.11 9.91 6.38
CA ALA A 390 14.79 9.45 6.83
C ALA A 390 14.22 8.27 6.02
N ASP A 391 14.67 8.11 4.78
CA ASP A 391 14.28 7.07 3.82
C ASP A 391 15.27 5.89 3.74
N ALA A 392 16.32 5.86 4.57
CA ALA A 392 17.30 4.77 4.55
C ALA A 392 16.65 3.43 4.92
N ALA A 393 17.09 2.35 4.25
CA ALA A 393 16.55 1.03 4.49
C ALA A 393 16.97 0.48 5.87
N VAL A 394 16.02 -0.21 6.50
CA VAL A 394 16.12 -0.86 7.82
C VAL A 394 15.68 -2.32 7.72
N LEU A 395 15.87 -3.10 8.78
CA LEU A 395 15.24 -4.41 8.90
C LEU A 395 13.91 -4.28 9.65
N GLU A 396 12.81 -4.69 9.04
CA GLU A 396 11.50 -4.85 9.67
C GLU A 396 11.37 -6.30 10.16
N VAL A 397 11.34 -6.48 11.47
CA VAL A 397 11.31 -7.79 12.14
C VAL A 397 9.92 -8.05 12.68
N VAL A 398 9.27 -9.11 12.24
CA VAL A 398 7.95 -9.54 12.70
C VAL A 398 8.09 -10.58 13.80
N LEU A 399 7.49 -10.34 14.95
CA LEU A 399 7.50 -11.22 16.13
C LEU A 399 8.89 -11.53 16.72
N GLY A 400 9.93 -10.74 16.39
CA GLY A 400 11.27 -10.93 16.97
C GLY A 400 12.02 -12.17 16.46
N GLY A 401 12.92 -12.71 17.28
CA GLY A 401 13.70 -13.91 16.96
C GLY A 401 14.86 -13.68 15.99
N LEU A 402 15.16 -12.44 15.61
CA LEU A 402 16.30 -12.09 14.75
C LEU A 402 17.59 -12.17 15.55
N VAL A 403 18.62 -12.82 14.98
CA VAL A 403 19.99 -12.83 15.48
C VAL A 403 20.90 -12.37 14.35
N VAL A 404 21.67 -11.30 14.58
CA VAL A 404 22.60 -10.75 13.57
C VAL A 404 23.96 -10.47 14.18
N ARG A 405 25.03 -10.65 13.37
CA ARG A 405 26.41 -10.28 13.70
C ARG A 405 26.85 -9.07 12.89
N PHE A 406 27.55 -8.15 13.53
CA PHE A 406 28.07 -6.96 12.88
C PHE A 406 29.54 -7.15 12.47
N GLY A 407 29.85 -7.05 11.18
CA GLY A 407 31.23 -7.18 10.68
C GLY A 407 32.12 -5.98 11.04
N ALA A 408 31.54 -4.81 11.31
CA ALA A 408 32.23 -3.60 11.71
C ALA A 408 31.53 -2.91 12.89
N THR A 409 32.30 -2.12 13.67
CA THR A 409 31.69 -1.29 14.71
C THR A 409 30.75 -0.27 14.10
N THR A 410 29.50 -0.27 14.55
CA THR A 410 28.44 0.61 14.05
C THR A 410 27.54 1.14 15.17
N ALA A 411 26.65 2.05 14.84
CA ALA A 411 25.54 2.48 15.71
C ALA A 411 24.24 1.86 15.21
N ILE A 412 23.43 1.36 16.14
CA ILE A 412 22.11 0.79 15.85
C ILE A 412 21.03 1.47 16.67
N ALA A 413 19.78 1.34 16.23
CA ALA A 413 18.61 1.69 17.01
C ALA A 413 17.46 0.71 16.71
N LEU A 414 16.74 0.33 17.76
CA LEU A 414 15.53 -0.49 17.70
C LEU A 414 14.33 0.38 18.03
N VAL A 415 13.26 0.29 17.23
CA VAL A 415 12.01 1.02 17.43
C VAL A 415 10.84 0.07 17.16
N GLY A 416 9.78 0.12 17.97
CA GLY A 416 8.56 -0.65 17.73
C GLY A 416 8.10 -1.48 18.89
N ALA A 417 7.85 -2.78 18.66
CA ALA A 417 7.31 -3.70 19.65
C ALA A 417 8.19 -3.86 20.90
N SER A 418 7.57 -4.10 22.05
CA SER A 418 8.28 -4.30 23.31
C SER A 418 8.82 -5.74 23.39
N LEU A 419 10.13 -5.88 23.26
CA LEU A 419 10.85 -7.15 23.32
C LEU A 419 12.17 -7.00 24.09
N SER A 420 12.76 -8.13 24.53
CA SER A 420 14.15 -8.13 25.00
C SER A 420 15.10 -8.04 23.81
N ALA A 421 16.17 -7.27 23.98
CA ALA A 421 17.25 -7.17 23.02
C ALA A 421 18.58 -7.19 23.76
N GLU A 422 19.56 -7.90 23.26
CA GLU A 422 20.86 -8.07 23.90
C GLU A 422 21.97 -8.00 22.84
N ILE A 423 23.11 -7.38 23.19
CA ILE A 423 24.34 -7.47 22.42
C ILE A 423 25.35 -8.24 23.26
N ASP A 424 25.78 -9.40 22.81
CA ASP A 424 26.70 -10.31 23.52
C ASP A 424 26.27 -10.59 24.96
N GLY A 425 24.95 -10.73 25.20
CA GLY A 425 24.35 -10.97 26.51
C GLY A 425 24.10 -9.71 27.36
N GLU A 426 24.48 -8.53 26.89
CA GLU A 426 24.22 -7.26 27.59
C GLU A 426 22.93 -6.61 27.08
N PRO A 427 21.98 -6.25 27.96
CA PRO A 427 20.69 -5.70 27.56
C PRO A 427 20.79 -4.37 26.78
N VAL A 428 20.00 -4.26 25.74
CA VAL A 428 19.88 -3.09 24.88
C VAL A 428 18.50 -2.44 25.03
N LEU A 429 18.47 -1.12 25.17
CA LEU A 429 17.23 -0.36 25.31
C LEU A 429 16.65 -0.01 23.93
N ILE A 430 15.35 -0.32 23.75
CA ILE A 430 14.57 0.10 22.59
C ILE A 430 14.36 1.63 22.63
N GLY A 431 14.36 2.28 21.46
CA GLY A 431 14.18 3.73 21.33
C GLY A 431 15.43 4.56 21.60
N ARG A 432 16.59 3.94 21.67
CA ARG A 432 17.89 4.61 21.86
C ARG A 432 18.93 4.16 20.86
N THR A 433 19.90 5.03 20.60
CA THR A 433 21.10 4.69 19.86
C THR A 433 22.05 3.88 20.73
N VAL A 434 22.50 2.75 20.21
CA VAL A 434 23.42 1.83 20.87
C VAL A 434 24.62 1.58 19.97
N ARG A 435 25.82 1.50 20.55
CA ARG A 435 27.02 1.09 19.84
C ARG A 435 27.07 -0.45 19.76
N ALA A 436 27.16 -0.98 18.55
CA ALA A 436 27.43 -2.40 18.29
C ALA A 436 28.89 -2.55 17.87
N PRO A 437 29.76 -3.22 18.67
CA PRO A 437 31.15 -3.46 18.31
C PRO A 437 31.29 -4.39 17.09
N ALA A 438 32.43 -4.31 16.38
CA ALA A 438 32.75 -5.29 15.35
C ALA A 438 32.81 -6.71 15.93
N GLY A 439 32.18 -7.66 15.25
CA GLY A 439 32.07 -9.06 15.68
C GLY A 439 30.99 -9.34 16.72
N SER A 440 30.34 -8.30 17.30
CA SER A 440 29.28 -8.51 18.28
C SER A 440 28.00 -9.05 17.66
N THR A 441 27.21 -9.76 18.44
CA THR A 441 25.94 -10.37 18.04
C THR A 441 24.79 -9.68 18.76
N LEU A 442 23.80 -9.18 17.98
CA LEU A 442 22.53 -8.70 18.50
C LEU A 442 21.50 -9.83 18.45
N GLU A 443 20.86 -10.08 19.56
CA GLU A 443 19.76 -11.05 19.69
C GLU A 443 18.45 -10.34 20.08
N LEU A 444 17.40 -10.55 19.30
CA LEU A 444 16.05 -10.05 19.59
C LEU A 444 15.17 -11.18 20.11
N GLY A 445 14.66 -11.04 21.33
CA GLY A 445 13.65 -11.92 21.88
C GLY A 445 12.29 -11.76 21.20
N PHE A 446 11.31 -12.53 21.65
CA PHE A 446 9.92 -12.40 21.18
C PHE A 446 9.21 -11.25 21.89
N PRO A 447 8.43 -10.41 21.18
CA PRO A 447 7.78 -9.28 21.81
C PRO A 447 6.63 -9.70 22.73
N THR A 448 6.57 -9.08 23.89
CA THR A 448 5.45 -9.22 24.82
C THR A 448 4.22 -8.45 24.34
N THR A 449 4.42 -7.27 23.73
CA THR A 449 3.38 -6.44 23.13
C THR A 449 3.84 -5.87 21.79
N GLY A 450 2.89 -5.65 20.87
CA GLY A 450 3.18 -5.22 19.50
C GLY A 450 3.59 -6.38 18.60
N LEU A 451 3.82 -6.12 17.33
CA LEU A 451 4.09 -7.11 16.30
C LEU A 451 5.46 -6.92 15.64
N ARG A 452 5.81 -5.66 15.32
CA ARG A 452 6.96 -5.31 14.48
C ARG A 452 7.98 -4.48 15.21
N THR A 453 9.25 -4.76 14.94
CA THR A 453 10.40 -3.97 15.40
C THR A 453 11.27 -3.60 14.20
N TRP A 454 11.67 -2.34 14.12
CA TRP A 454 12.56 -1.83 13.07
C TRP A 454 13.96 -1.68 13.64
N LEU A 455 14.93 -2.38 13.04
CA LEU A 455 16.36 -2.26 13.34
C LEU A 455 17.01 -1.35 12.29
N ALA A 456 17.36 -0.14 12.69
CA ALA A 456 18.19 0.75 11.90
C ALA A 456 19.68 0.54 12.25
N VAL A 457 20.51 0.52 11.22
CA VAL A 457 21.97 0.52 11.34
C VAL A 457 22.50 1.79 10.69
N ARG A 458 23.48 2.44 11.32
CA ARG A 458 24.08 3.66 10.77
C ARG A 458 24.68 3.41 9.38
N GLY A 459 24.22 4.18 8.40
CA GLY A 459 24.53 4.01 6.98
C GLY A 459 23.39 3.34 6.20
N GLY A 460 22.42 2.70 6.89
CA GLY A 460 21.31 1.96 6.30
C GLY A 460 21.73 0.60 5.73
N VAL A 461 20.76 -0.25 5.44
CA VAL A 461 20.99 -1.54 4.74
C VAL A 461 21.13 -1.26 3.25
N ASP A 462 22.25 -1.67 2.65
CA ASP A 462 22.53 -1.43 1.22
C ASP A 462 22.15 -2.64 0.35
N ALA A 463 20.93 -3.11 0.46
CA ALA A 463 20.36 -4.08 -0.46
C ALA A 463 20.23 -3.46 -1.88
N ARG A 464 20.28 -4.31 -2.91
CA ARG A 464 20.11 -3.86 -4.30
C ARG A 464 18.74 -3.19 -4.47
N PRO A 465 18.67 -1.94 -4.92
CA PRO A 465 17.38 -1.29 -5.16
C PRO A 465 16.70 -1.90 -6.40
N VAL A 466 15.38 -2.01 -6.34
CA VAL A 466 14.51 -2.39 -7.45
C VAL A 466 13.50 -1.28 -7.64
N LEU A 467 13.49 -0.64 -8.80
CA LEU A 467 12.64 0.51 -9.12
C LEU A 467 12.80 1.64 -8.09
N GLY A 468 14.04 1.95 -7.73
CA GLY A 468 14.38 3.05 -6.83
C GLY A 468 14.19 2.80 -5.34
N SER A 469 13.72 1.62 -4.92
CA SER A 469 13.51 1.25 -3.51
C SER A 469 14.19 -0.07 -3.16
N ARG A 470 14.62 -0.19 -1.91
CA ARG A 470 15.15 -1.42 -1.31
C ARG A 470 14.08 -2.24 -0.58
N SER A 471 12.83 -1.78 -0.58
CA SER A 471 11.75 -2.46 0.11
C SER A 471 11.36 -3.78 -0.54
N THR A 472 11.08 -4.75 0.30
CA THR A 472 10.42 -6.00 -0.06
C THR A 472 8.92 -5.78 -0.21
N ASP A 473 8.37 -6.06 -1.37
CA ASP A 473 6.93 -6.08 -1.61
C ASP A 473 6.46 -7.54 -1.74
N VAL A 474 5.76 -8.04 -0.73
CA VAL A 474 5.34 -9.44 -0.70
C VAL A 474 4.22 -9.75 -1.69
N LEU A 475 3.37 -8.77 -2.03
CA LEU A 475 2.30 -8.96 -3.00
C LEU A 475 2.84 -9.02 -4.43
N SER A 476 3.75 -8.10 -4.77
CA SER A 476 4.27 -7.95 -6.13
C SER A 476 5.56 -8.73 -6.37
N ALA A 477 6.14 -9.34 -5.34
CA ALA A 477 7.45 -10.01 -5.37
C ALA A 477 8.55 -9.09 -5.92
N LEU A 478 8.56 -7.82 -5.48
CA LEU A 478 9.56 -6.81 -5.86
C LEU A 478 10.52 -6.55 -4.70
N GLY A 479 11.78 -6.31 -5.02
CA GLY A 479 12.83 -6.05 -4.04
C GLY A 479 13.50 -7.32 -3.54
N PRO A 480 14.26 -7.25 -2.42
CA PRO A 480 14.92 -8.40 -1.81
C PRO A 480 13.90 -9.45 -1.35
N ALA A 481 14.29 -10.71 -1.40
CA ALA A 481 13.52 -11.78 -0.75
C ALA A 481 13.49 -11.56 0.79
N PRO A 482 12.52 -12.13 1.51
CA PRO A 482 12.58 -12.24 2.97
C PRO A 482 13.91 -12.86 3.39
N LEU A 483 14.52 -12.30 4.45
CA LEU A 483 15.84 -12.72 4.89
C LEU A 483 15.83 -14.12 5.49
N ALA A 484 16.91 -14.84 5.26
CA ALA A 484 17.19 -16.16 5.79
C ALA A 484 18.52 -16.19 6.57
N ALA A 485 18.71 -17.20 7.41
CA ALA A 485 19.99 -17.44 8.06
C ALA A 485 21.09 -17.68 7.00
N GLY A 486 22.23 -17.03 7.17
CA GLY A 486 23.35 -17.04 6.21
C GLY A 486 23.37 -15.84 5.26
N ASP A 487 22.33 -15.02 5.20
CA ASP A 487 22.35 -13.79 4.40
C ASP A 487 23.35 -12.79 4.96
N VAL A 488 24.03 -12.10 4.05
CA VAL A 488 25.01 -11.04 4.37
C VAL A 488 24.58 -9.75 3.68
N LEU A 489 24.28 -8.73 4.46
CA LEU A 489 23.79 -7.45 3.99
C LEU A 489 24.88 -6.38 4.14
N PRO A 490 25.27 -5.68 3.08
CA PRO A 490 26.15 -4.53 3.18
C PRO A 490 25.51 -3.39 3.99
N ILE A 491 26.32 -2.69 4.79
CA ILE A 491 25.94 -1.42 5.41
C ILE A 491 26.33 -0.31 4.44
N GLY A 492 25.38 0.54 4.11
CA GLY A 492 25.56 1.63 3.16
C GLY A 492 26.14 2.91 3.77
N ALA A 493 25.93 4.02 3.06
CA ALA A 493 26.42 5.34 3.44
C ALA A 493 25.28 6.39 3.45
N ALA A 494 24.07 5.99 3.82
CA ALA A 494 22.89 6.86 3.86
C ALA A 494 22.89 7.79 5.09
N PHE A 495 24.02 8.44 5.37
CA PHE A 495 24.16 9.38 6.49
C PHE A 495 23.51 10.73 6.15
N GLU A 496 22.91 11.39 7.15
CA GLU A 496 22.42 12.78 7.05
C GLU A 496 22.91 13.62 8.25
N GLY A 497 23.15 12.98 9.40
CA GLY A 497 23.56 13.66 10.61
C GLY A 497 24.41 12.81 11.54
N LEU A 498 24.63 13.29 12.75
CA LEU A 498 25.22 12.51 13.83
C LEU A 498 24.14 11.69 14.53
N PRO A 499 24.50 10.49 15.05
CA PRO A 499 23.58 9.74 15.90
C PRO A 499 23.11 10.61 17.08
N GLU A 500 21.86 10.48 17.46
CA GLU A 500 21.37 11.12 18.67
C GLU A 500 22.14 10.55 19.87
N VAL A 501 22.87 11.40 20.59
CA VAL A 501 23.45 11.00 21.86
C VAL A 501 22.32 10.79 22.84
N ALA A 502 22.19 9.58 23.38
CA ALA A 502 21.21 9.27 24.42
C ALA A 502 21.38 10.26 25.57
N ARG A 503 20.53 11.30 25.63
CA ARG A 503 20.39 12.07 26.87
C ARG A 503 19.82 11.11 27.90
N PRO A 504 20.31 11.15 29.18
CA PRO A 504 19.60 10.45 30.25
C PRO A 504 18.18 11.01 30.27
N VAL A 505 17.23 10.26 29.78
CA VAL A 505 15.81 10.60 29.90
C VAL A 505 15.37 10.00 31.21
N ASP A 506 14.73 10.81 32.07
CA ASP A 506 14.10 10.31 33.29
C ASP A 506 13.31 9.03 32.98
N GLU A 507 13.52 7.98 33.76
CA GLU A 507 12.84 6.67 33.60
C GLU A 507 11.30 6.80 33.51
N ALA A 508 10.72 7.86 34.08
CA ALA A 508 9.32 8.22 33.94
C ALA A 508 8.90 8.59 32.49
N ALA A 509 9.85 9.00 31.62
CA ALA A 509 9.59 9.31 30.22
C ALA A 509 9.74 8.07 29.31
N LEU A 510 10.38 6.99 29.76
CA LEU A 510 10.60 5.76 28.99
C LEU A 510 9.35 4.86 28.90
N GLY A 511 8.46 4.94 29.90
CA GLY A 511 7.12 4.34 29.81
C GLY A 511 6.24 4.99 28.75
N SER A 512 6.64 6.13 28.18
CA SER A 512 5.86 6.91 27.24
C SER A 512 6.46 7.01 25.82
N THR A 513 7.63 6.45 25.50
CA THR A 513 8.20 6.54 24.12
C THR A 513 7.67 5.49 23.15
N SER A 514 7.01 4.44 23.61
CA SER A 514 5.93 3.78 22.88
C SER A 514 4.68 4.69 22.74
N SER A 515 4.63 5.81 23.48
CA SER A 515 3.49 6.72 23.68
C SER A 515 3.78 8.19 23.38
N SER A 516 4.93 8.61 22.84
CA SER A 516 5.19 10.06 22.65
C SER A 516 4.42 10.68 21.47
N VAL A 517 3.53 9.91 20.82
CA VAL A 517 2.46 10.44 19.96
C VAL A 517 1.14 10.64 20.71
N THR A 518 1.04 10.20 21.98
CA THR A 518 -0.16 10.34 22.82
C THR A 518 0.07 11.31 23.98
N ARG A 519 0.08 12.60 23.71
CA ARG A 519 -0.16 13.61 24.73
C ARG A 519 -1.48 14.30 24.46
N THR A 520 -2.56 13.62 24.83
CA THR A 520 -3.76 14.23 25.46
C THR A 520 -4.66 13.08 25.94
N GLY A 521 -4.68 12.84 27.23
CA GLY A 521 -5.86 12.33 27.93
C GLY A 521 -6.05 10.82 28.14
N ASP A 522 -5.17 9.90 27.64
CA ASP A 522 -5.40 8.44 27.75
C ASP A 522 -4.26 7.65 28.43
N ALA A 523 -3.42 8.29 29.23
CA ALA A 523 -2.29 7.63 29.93
C ALA A 523 -2.72 6.53 30.93
N ASP A 524 -3.99 6.44 31.30
CA ASP A 524 -4.51 5.43 32.24
C ASP A 524 -5.01 4.14 31.58
N LEU A 525 -4.99 4.03 30.23
CA LEU A 525 -5.56 2.88 29.51
C LEU A 525 -4.53 1.83 29.09
N GLU A 526 -3.24 2.14 29.07
CA GLU A 526 -2.20 1.21 28.57
C GLU A 526 -1.73 0.16 29.59
N HIS A 527 -2.07 0.28 30.88
CA HIS A 527 -1.57 -0.62 31.93
C HIS A 527 -2.51 -1.76 32.34
N ARG A 528 -3.64 -1.93 31.66
CA ARG A 528 -4.54 -3.07 31.89
C ARG A 528 -4.35 -4.14 30.83
N GLN A 529 -3.31 -4.92 30.92
CA GLN A 529 -3.17 -6.22 30.24
C GLN A 529 -4.13 -7.21 30.91
N GLY A 530 -5.33 -7.33 30.34
CA GLY A 530 -6.33 -8.33 30.66
C GLY A 530 -7.17 -8.58 29.42
N GLU A 531 -7.73 -9.75 29.27
CA GLU A 531 -8.70 -10.12 28.23
C GLU A 531 -9.76 -9.01 28.12
N GLY A 532 -9.64 -8.11 27.11
CA GLY A 532 -10.59 -7.01 26.91
C GLY A 532 -10.04 -5.68 26.40
N HIS A 533 -8.72 -5.50 26.29
CA HIS A 533 -8.17 -4.24 25.77
C HIS A 533 -8.55 -4.02 24.30
N VAL A 534 -9.19 -2.88 24.00
CA VAL A 534 -9.58 -2.49 22.65
C VAL A 534 -8.69 -1.37 22.16
N VAL A 535 -7.96 -1.60 21.08
CA VAL A 535 -7.11 -0.58 20.47
C VAL A 535 -7.94 0.29 19.54
N VAL A 536 -7.88 1.60 19.73
CA VAL A 536 -8.57 2.56 18.87
C VAL A 536 -7.65 2.90 17.69
N LEU A 537 -8.17 2.72 16.46
CA LEU A 537 -7.52 3.11 15.21
C LEU A 537 -8.18 4.39 14.68
N PRO A 538 -7.56 5.56 14.83
CA PRO A 538 -8.07 6.81 14.28
C PRO A 538 -8.18 6.74 12.75
N ALA A 539 -9.32 7.20 12.22
CA ALA A 539 -9.64 7.18 10.80
C ALA A 539 -10.46 8.41 10.40
N THR A 540 -10.41 8.75 9.12
CA THR A 540 -11.33 9.71 8.48
C THR A 540 -12.39 8.96 7.68
N PRO A 541 -13.56 9.56 7.40
CA PRO A 541 -14.53 9.00 6.48
C PRO A 541 -13.89 8.72 5.11
N GLY A 542 -14.20 7.58 4.53
CA GLY A 542 -13.76 7.23 3.18
C GLY A 542 -14.67 7.82 2.10
N PRO A 543 -14.20 7.88 0.85
CA PRO A 543 -14.94 8.49 -0.26
C PRO A 543 -16.23 7.75 -0.63
N ARG A 544 -16.39 6.51 -0.18
CA ARG A 544 -17.56 5.67 -0.47
C ARG A 544 -18.29 5.20 0.81
N ILE A 545 -18.21 5.99 1.89
CA ILE A 545 -18.90 5.69 3.14
C ILE A 545 -20.44 5.68 2.97
N ASP A 546 -20.94 6.44 1.99
CA ASP A 546 -22.34 6.50 1.57
C ASP A 546 -22.86 5.19 0.95
N ARG A 547 -21.97 4.27 0.56
CA ARG A 547 -22.32 2.92 0.10
C ARG A 547 -22.65 1.93 1.23
N LEU A 548 -22.57 2.33 2.47
CA LEU A 548 -23.11 1.58 3.61
C LEU A 548 -24.50 2.13 3.98
N ASP A 549 -25.38 1.26 4.48
CA ASP A 549 -26.61 1.72 5.11
C ASP A 549 -26.33 2.47 6.42
N ASP A 550 -27.30 3.21 6.94
CA ASP A 550 -27.12 4.07 8.13
C ASP A 550 -26.71 3.28 9.37
N GLU A 551 -27.28 2.08 9.58
CA GLU A 551 -26.93 1.21 10.69
C GLU A 551 -25.48 0.73 10.60
N SER A 552 -25.04 0.34 9.41
CA SER A 552 -23.67 -0.12 9.18
C SER A 552 -22.64 1.00 9.28
N ARG A 553 -22.99 2.24 8.90
CA ARG A 553 -22.13 3.42 9.14
C ARG A 553 -21.88 3.64 10.64
N GLU A 554 -22.94 3.57 11.45
CA GLU A 554 -22.80 3.66 12.90
C GLU A 554 -22.05 2.48 13.48
N ARG A 555 -22.32 1.26 12.99
CA ARG A 555 -21.65 0.03 13.41
C ARG A 555 -20.17 0.07 13.11
N LEU A 556 -19.77 0.51 11.92
CA LEU A 556 -18.36 0.64 11.52
C LEU A 556 -17.53 1.40 12.56
N ALA A 557 -18.04 2.52 13.08
CA ALA A 557 -17.35 3.37 14.04
C ALA A 557 -17.41 2.88 15.50
N ARG A 558 -18.47 2.16 15.89
CA ARG A 558 -18.72 1.76 17.28
C ARG A 558 -18.35 0.31 17.59
N GLN A 559 -18.38 -0.54 16.58
CA GLN A 559 -18.12 -1.97 16.71
C GLN A 559 -16.66 -2.23 17.13
N VAL A 560 -16.49 -3.22 17.98
CA VAL A 560 -15.18 -3.81 18.26
C VAL A 560 -14.98 -4.98 17.30
N TRP A 561 -13.96 -4.87 16.48
CA TRP A 561 -13.55 -5.86 15.51
C TRP A 561 -12.41 -6.72 16.05
N VAL A 562 -12.28 -7.95 15.57
CA VAL A 562 -11.18 -8.86 15.92
C VAL A 562 -10.28 -9.05 14.72
N VAL A 563 -8.97 -8.90 14.91
CA VAL A 563 -7.98 -9.14 13.87
C VAL A 563 -7.87 -10.65 13.60
N THR A 564 -8.03 -11.06 12.35
CA THR A 564 -7.99 -12.48 11.97
C THR A 564 -6.57 -12.99 11.73
N ALA A 565 -6.40 -14.32 11.70
CA ALA A 565 -5.11 -14.97 11.40
C ALA A 565 -4.66 -14.73 9.93
N ASP A 566 -5.58 -14.42 9.02
CA ASP A 566 -5.28 -14.16 7.61
C ASP A 566 -4.72 -12.76 7.35
N SER A 567 -4.49 -11.99 8.41
CA SER A 567 -3.89 -10.66 8.35
C SER A 567 -2.39 -10.74 8.03
N ASN A 568 -1.95 -9.90 7.09
CA ASN A 568 -0.55 -9.83 6.66
C ASN A 568 -0.16 -8.40 6.27
N ARG A 569 0.94 -8.22 5.51
CA ARG A 569 1.38 -6.90 5.03
C ARG A 569 0.46 -6.29 3.97
N VAL A 570 -0.30 -7.11 3.25
CA VAL A 570 -1.26 -6.64 2.24
C VAL A 570 -2.46 -6.00 2.92
N ALA A 571 -3.01 -6.67 3.95
CA ALA A 571 -4.17 -6.15 4.67
C ALA A 571 -4.33 -6.76 6.07
N LEU A 572 -4.88 -5.96 6.98
CA LEU A 572 -5.45 -6.39 8.24
C LEU A 572 -6.92 -6.77 7.99
N ARG A 573 -7.28 -8.02 8.21
CA ARG A 573 -8.65 -8.53 8.05
C ARG A 573 -9.36 -8.54 9.39
N LEU A 574 -10.56 -7.97 9.41
CA LEU A 574 -11.33 -7.79 10.64
C LEU A 574 -12.55 -8.69 10.65
N ASP A 575 -12.73 -9.45 11.74
CA ASP A 575 -13.92 -10.27 11.98
C ASP A 575 -14.87 -9.58 12.94
N GLY A 576 -16.18 -9.75 12.69
CA GLY A 576 -17.27 -9.19 13.48
C GLY A 576 -18.60 -9.28 12.73
N PRO A 577 -19.67 -8.69 13.28
CA PRO A 577 -20.95 -8.61 12.58
C PRO A 577 -20.81 -7.92 11.23
N PRO A 578 -21.31 -8.51 10.14
CA PRO A 578 -21.12 -7.96 8.80
C PRO A 578 -21.79 -6.58 8.65
N LEU A 579 -21.16 -5.73 7.85
CA LEU A 579 -21.70 -4.47 7.39
C LEU A 579 -22.54 -4.71 6.14
N VAL A 580 -23.64 -4.00 6.02
CA VAL A 580 -24.56 -4.09 4.88
C VAL A 580 -24.29 -2.92 3.94
N ARG A 581 -24.09 -3.21 2.66
CA ARG A 581 -24.02 -2.18 1.63
C ARG A 581 -25.43 -1.67 1.31
N ALA A 582 -25.52 -0.39 0.98
CA ALA A 582 -26.79 0.26 0.62
C ALA A 582 -27.34 -0.27 -0.72
N ASP A 583 -26.45 -0.77 -1.59
CA ASP A 583 -26.75 -1.37 -2.89
C ASP A 583 -25.76 -2.50 -3.24
N ASP A 584 -26.15 -3.34 -4.21
CA ASP A 584 -25.33 -4.44 -4.73
C ASP A 584 -24.54 -4.05 -5.99
N GLU A 585 -24.50 -2.75 -6.34
CA GLU A 585 -23.78 -2.29 -7.52
C GLU A 585 -22.27 -2.51 -7.35
N GLU A 586 -21.66 -3.15 -8.35
CA GLU A 586 -20.21 -3.26 -8.42
C GLU A 586 -19.59 -1.90 -8.74
N LEU A 587 -18.68 -1.44 -7.88
CA LEU A 587 -17.95 -0.21 -8.15
C LEU A 587 -16.90 -0.45 -9.25
N PRO A 588 -16.77 0.49 -10.19
CA PRO A 588 -15.59 0.53 -11.04
C PRO A 588 -14.30 0.59 -10.21
N SER A 589 -13.20 0.06 -10.74
CA SER A 589 -11.91 0.12 -10.04
C SER A 589 -11.51 1.55 -9.69
N GLU A 590 -11.10 1.78 -8.45
CA GLU A 590 -10.64 3.06 -7.91
C GLU A 590 -9.23 2.93 -7.33
N GLY A 591 -8.49 4.05 -7.28
CA GLY A 591 -7.18 4.10 -6.63
C GLY A 591 -7.26 3.85 -5.13
N LEU A 592 -6.29 3.13 -4.58
CA LEU A 592 -6.19 2.79 -3.16
C LEU A 592 -5.02 3.49 -2.47
N VAL A 593 -5.15 3.67 -1.16
CA VAL A 593 -4.11 4.21 -0.28
C VAL A 593 -3.84 3.27 0.90
N LEU A 594 -2.65 3.37 1.48
CA LEU A 594 -2.33 2.72 2.75
C LEU A 594 -3.34 3.15 3.84
N GLY A 595 -3.88 2.19 4.58
CA GLY A 595 -4.90 2.44 5.61
C GLY A 595 -6.33 2.56 5.08
N ALA A 596 -6.57 2.40 3.76
CA ALA A 596 -7.93 2.35 3.23
C ALA A 596 -8.68 1.15 3.82
N VAL A 597 -9.93 1.37 4.22
CA VAL A 597 -10.83 0.35 4.77
C VAL A 597 -11.88 0.03 3.71
N GLN A 598 -11.79 -1.14 3.13
CA GLN A 598 -12.79 -1.65 2.18
C GLN A 598 -13.77 -2.61 2.84
N VAL A 599 -14.99 -2.65 2.31
CA VAL A 599 -16.04 -3.61 2.70
C VAL A 599 -16.40 -4.48 1.50
N PRO A 600 -15.86 -5.71 1.41
CA PRO A 600 -16.24 -6.70 0.41
C PRO A 600 -17.69 -7.18 0.56
N HIS A 601 -18.13 -8.12 -0.29
CA HIS A 601 -19.49 -8.65 -0.29
C HIS A 601 -19.88 -9.37 1.01
N ASP A 602 -18.92 -9.95 1.73
CA ASP A 602 -19.13 -10.62 3.02
C ASP A 602 -19.38 -9.64 4.18
N GLY A 603 -19.25 -8.33 3.91
CA GLY A 603 -19.47 -7.26 4.89
C GLY A 603 -18.37 -7.10 5.94
N ARG A 604 -17.24 -7.82 5.82
CA ARG A 604 -16.14 -7.75 6.80
C ARG A 604 -15.09 -6.75 6.38
N PRO A 605 -14.73 -5.77 7.23
CA PRO A 605 -13.77 -4.74 6.85
C PRO A 605 -12.37 -5.30 6.61
N VAL A 606 -11.73 -4.82 5.54
CA VAL A 606 -10.34 -5.10 5.19
C VAL A 606 -9.58 -3.78 5.22
N VAL A 607 -8.56 -3.66 6.07
CA VAL A 607 -7.74 -2.45 6.21
C VAL A 607 -6.41 -2.67 5.49
N PHE A 608 -6.17 -1.92 4.43
CA PHE A 608 -4.99 -2.13 3.58
C PHE A 608 -3.69 -1.73 4.27
N GLY A 609 -2.70 -2.62 4.19
CA GLY A 609 -1.33 -2.47 4.64
C GLY A 609 -0.41 -1.86 3.56
N PRO A 610 0.92 -1.87 3.79
CA PRO A 610 1.88 -1.25 2.87
C PRO A 610 1.92 -1.91 1.49
N ASP A 611 1.74 -3.22 1.41
CA ASP A 611 1.82 -4.00 0.16
C ASP A 611 0.45 -4.18 -0.51
N HIS A 612 -0.45 -3.20 -0.34
CA HIS A 612 -1.78 -3.22 -0.95
C HIS A 612 -1.73 -3.06 -2.47
N PRO A 613 -2.71 -3.58 -3.22
CA PRO A 613 -2.81 -3.32 -4.65
C PRO A 613 -3.06 -1.83 -4.92
N VAL A 614 -2.62 -1.33 -6.08
CA VAL A 614 -2.77 0.09 -6.45
C VAL A 614 -4.23 0.48 -6.67
N THR A 615 -5.05 -0.44 -7.18
CA THR A 615 -6.48 -0.21 -7.44
C THR A 615 -7.31 -1.35 -6.86
N GLY A 616 -8.59 -1.05 -6.53
CA GLY A 616 -9.56 -2.02 -6.05
C GLY A 616 -10.99 -1.64 -6.45
N GLY A 617 -11.92 -2.59 -6.39
CA GLY A 617 -13.31 -2.42 -6.82
C GLY A 617 -14.34 -2.46 -5.69
N TYR A 618 -13.93 -2.50 -4.42
CA TYR A 618 -14.85 -2.42 -3.28
C TYR A 618 -14.88 -1.01 -2.68
N PRO A 619 -16.00 -0.60 -2.05
CA PRO A 619 -16.12 0.74 -1.49
C PRO A 619 -15.09 0.99 -0.36
N VAL A 620 -14.35 2.08 -0.49
CA VAL A 620 -13.48 2.58 0.59
C VAL A 620 -14.33 3.44 1.53
N VAL A 621 -14.68 2.87 2.69
CA VAL A 621 -15.61 3.47 3.66
C VAL A 621 -14.94 4.28 4.75
N ALA A 622 -13.66 4.06 4.99
CA ALA A 622 -12.83 4.84 5.91
C ALA A 622 -11.37 4.80 5.46
N VAL A 623 -10.54 5.71 5.98
CA VAL A 623 -9.08 5.69 5.77
C VAL A 623 -8.41 6.00 7.10
N LEU A 624 -7.48 5.15 7.53
CA LEU A 624 -6.70 5.39 8.74
C LEU A 624 -5.86 6.64 8.61
N THR A 625 -5.79 7.43 9.68
CA THR A 625 -4.82 8.52 9.81
C THR A 625 -3.40 7.97 9.98
N ALA A 626 -2.37 8.82 9.90
CA ALA A 626 -0.98 8.41 10.16
C ALA A 626 -0.82 7.71 11.53
N GLU A 627 -1.52 8.20 12.58
CA GLU A 627 -1.56 7.56 13.89
C GLU A 627 -2.27 6.20 13.84
N GLY A 628 -3.37 6.09 13.09
CA GLY A 628 -4.07 4.83 12.87
C GLY A 628 -3.18 3.78 12.20
N ILE A 629 -2.39 4.17 11.21
CA ILE A 629 -1.42 3.31 10.51
C ILE A 629 -0.33 2.82 11.49
N THR A 630 0.27 3.71 12.29
CA THR A 630 1.25 3.32 13.32
C THR A 630 0.68 2.30 14.29
N ARG A 631 -0.55 2.52 14.78
CA ARG A 631 -1.22 1.58 15.67
C ARG A 631 -1.56 0.26 14.97
N MET A 632 -2.03 0.31 13.72
CA MET A 632 -2.33 -0.87 12.90
C MET A 632 -1.10 -1.76 12.70
N ALA A 633 0.07 -1.18 12.45
CA ALA A 633 1.31 -1.90 12.21
C ALA A 633 1.73 -2.82 13.37
N GLN A 634 1.19 -2.60 14.56
CA GLN A 634 1.48 -3.38 15.77
C GLN A 634 0.39 -4.41 16.12
N ARG A 635 -0.62 -4.60 15.26
CA ARG A 635 -1.75 -5.52 15.57
C ARG A 635 -1.41 -6.96 15.24
N ARG A 636 -1.84 -7.86 16.14
CA ARG A 636 -1.70 -9.32 16.03
C ARG A 636 -3.05 -9.97 15.78
N PRO A 637 -3.09 -11.17 15.21
CA PRO A 637 -4.29 -12.00 15.26
C PRO A 637 -4.83 -12.12 16.69
N GLY A 638 -6.15 -11.96 16.84
CA GLY A 638 -6.83 -11.94 18.13
C GLY A 638 -6.93 -10.57 18.81
N ASP A 639 -6.16 -9.57 18.37
CA ASP A 639 -6.28 -8.21 18.89
C ASP A 639 -7.68 -7.65 18.60
N ARG A 640 -8.20 -6.88 19.56
CA ARG A 640 -9.49 -6.19 19.44
C ARG A 640 -9.27 -4.75 19.06
N VAL A 641 -9.88 -4.31 17.97
CA VAL A 641 -9.72 -2.95 17.44
C VAL A 641 -11.06 -2.25 17.24
N ARG A 642 -11.07 -0.94 17.29
CA ARG A 642 -12.21 -0.09 16.95
C ARG A 642 -11.76 1.05 16.06
N LEU A 643 -12.46 1.27 14.96
CA LEU A 643 -12.22 2.42 14.08
C LEU A 643 -12.84 3.68 14.71
N ALA A 644 -12.03 4.71 14.95
CA ALA A 644 -12.52 6.01 15.42
C ALA A 644 -12.57 6.96 14.23
N ILE A 645 -13.70 6.95 13.54
CA ILE A 645 -13.95 7.79 12.36
C ILE A 645 -14.40 9.18 12.82
N ARG A 646 -13.67 10.23 12.44
CA ARG A 646 -13.90 11.62 12.80
C ARG A 646 -13.94 12.54 11.59
#